data_a428e59f8ffd53ff9752d2a09fb6b38e
#
_entry.id   a428e59f8ffd53ff9752d2a09fb6b38e
#
_cell.length_a   1.000
_cell.length_b   1.000
_cell.length_c   1.000
_cell.angle_alpha   90.00
_cell.angle_beta   90.00
_cell.angle_gamma   90.00
#
_symmetry.space_group_name_H-M   'P 1'
#
loop_
_entity.id
_entity.type
_entity.pdbx_description
1 polymer ?
#
loop_
_entity_poly.entity_id
_entity_poly.type
_entity_poly.pdbx_seq_one_letter_code
_entity_poly.pdbx_strand_id
1 'polypeptide(L)'
;MSRSEPKKDRALRFLKTDIAAGVCFLFLAAFLFYTALHAEFHLGDEDFYLTIPQRLLKGDRLLVDEYEVSQLSSVFLILPYWLFTRLTGSSEGVVLYMRLLFCCVDLVLFVFYYMKLRDRKFFGLIPAAIFCADQYLGLLCLNYYSMCHQALAIVCMLLFLPENRPGRGTAARTAFAGFLFACAVLNQPGLIAVWAVCGLVALIRELARRGKQAMRETAGFINRKSFLFFTAGAAVCAAIFFVFLSLTSGWKNIFDNIPGLTSTGDYNVTFSGGFFTTVNKLDTAVSAYGAAAPAAMAAILTVATAIYFRQKHGNVSRKIRLSVFLSAAVIVLFCYISLLLKNSYSDFLRAVSDGGEESFLWRFTCCIMCGSSVPILFFATVVCLLCKKRHGAMTAFLAAAWLCSPAVDAVSNATVLFGGRLAVFPAGHYTYVLLSELSAPNAERQTGSRWTKPDPMKAASLALAVLILVGETGFVLLQTGYIGFLNRRDLSKQTFCAMTDGPYKGLVRSESFIQNHEALHRDLDVIRSGADGPLYVTAQLPYIYLYCDLPCGTYTSYYVAEDKPERLFRYWYTHPRQRPEQIFAPFVGDDGAVNEEAKAAAGESVALMETVCRFETAVLESGILLRVTEWDLPAFDEDTVR
;
A
#
# COMPACT_ATOMS: atom_id res chain seq x y z
N MET A 1 39.25 -5.83 -25.84
CA MET A 1 39.72 -4.54 -25.30
C MET A 1 38.61 -3.52 -25.46
N SER A 2 37.79 -3.24 -24.40
CA SER A 2 36.78 -2.19 -24.43
C SER A 2 37.53 -0.86 -24.28
N ARG A 3 37.45 0.02 -25.28
CA ARG A 3 37.90 1.40 -25.16
C ARG A 3 37.15 2.01 -23.97
N SER A 4 37.86 2.32 -22.88
CA SER A 4 37.32 3.07 -21.77
C SER A 4 36.83 4.43 -22.27
N GLU A 5 35.54 4.71 -22.20
CA GLU A 5 35.02 6.04 -22.49
C GLU A 5 35.82 7.09 -21.73
N PRO A 6 36.15 8.22 -22.35
CA PRO A 6 36.87 9.29 -21.68
C PRO A 6 36.08 9.73 -20.44
N LYS A 7 36.76 9.89 -19.29
CA LYS A 7 36.15 10.24 -17.99
C LYS A 7 35.24 11.47 -18.07
N LYS A 8 35.54 12.41 -18.95
CA LYS A 8 34.78 13.65 -19.19
C LYS A 8 33.37 13.39 -19.76
N ASP A 9 33.25 12.48 -20.73
CA ASP A 9 31.93 12.13 -21.32
C ASP A 9 31.06 11.35 -20.36
N ARG A 10 31.68 10.53 -19.52
CA ARG A 10 30.98 9.82 -18.45
C ARG A 10 30.45 10.79 -17.39
N ALA A 11 31.25 11.74 -16.96
CA ALA A 11 30.84 12.77 -16.00
C ALA A 11 29.68 13.64 -16.54
N LEU A 12 29.76 14.07 -17.80
CA LEU A 12 28.72 14.88 -18.44
C LEU A 12 27.38 14.13 -18.58
N ARG A 13 27.40 12.82 -18.84
CA ARG A 13 26.18 11.98 -18.91
C ARG A 13 25.54 11.80 -17.53
N PHE A 14 26.33 11.63 -16.48
CA PHE A 14 25.80 11.59 -15.11
C PHE A 14 25.17 12.92 -14.73
N LEU A 15 25.82 14.03 -15.04
CA LEU A 15 25.30 15.37 -14.76
C LEU A 15 23.90 15.59 -15.38
N LYS A 16 23.71 15.19 -16.65
CA LYS A 16 22.39 15.30 -17.30
C LYS A 16 21.30 14.48 -16.61
N THR A 17 21.65 13.26 -16.14
CA THR A 17 20.69 12.41 -15.44
C THR A 17 20.40 12.93 -14.04
N ASP A 18 21.41 13.49 -13.36
CA ASP A 18 21.23 14.08 -12.03
C ASP A 18 20.40 15.38 -12.09
N ILE A 19 20.55 16.20 -13.14
CA ILE A 19 19.67 17.34 -13.38
C ILE A 19 18.23 16.89 -13.61
N ALA A 20 18.03 15.85 -14.46
CA ALA A 20 16.69 15.30 -14.68
C ALA A 20 16.10 14.72 -13.39
N ALA A 21 16.90 14.11 -12.53
CA ALA A 21 16.46 13.63 -11.23
C ALA A 21 16.06 14.76 -10.29
N GLY A 22 16.80 15.89 -10.29
CA GLY A 22 16.43 17.09 -9.54
C GLY A 22 15.11 17.70 -10.01
N VAL A 23 14.91 17.79 -11.33
CA VAL A 23 13.63 18.26 -11.90
C VAL A 23 12.49 17.31 -11.53
N CYS A 24 12.69 16.00 -11.67
CA CYS A 24 11.71 14.98 -11.28
C CYS A 24 11.36 15.05 -9.79
N PHE A 25 12.35 15.27 -8.92
CA PHE A 25 12.15 15.48 -7.49
C PHE A 25 11.25 16.69 -7.20
N LEU A 26 11.49 17.82 -7.87
CA LEU A 26 10.67 19.02 -7.69
C LEU A 26 9.23 18.80 -8.15
N PHE A 27 9.03 18.13 -9.30
CA PHE A 27 7.69 17.77 -9.76
C PHE A 27 6.99 16.80 -8.81
N LEU A 28 7.70 15.76 -8.34
CA LEU A 28 7.17 14.81 -7.37
C LEU A 28 6.80 15.50 -6.05
N ALA A 29 7.66 16.39 -5.56
CA ALA A 29 7.38 17.18 -4.35
C ALA A 29 6.14 18.06 -4.53
N ALA A 30 6.06 18.82 -5.63
CA ALA A 30 4.89 19.64 -5.93
C ALA A 30 3.60 18.81 -6.03
N PHE A 31 3.67 17.65 -6.68
CA PHE A 31 2.56 16.70 -6.82
C PHE A 31 2.11 16.16 -5.46
N LEU A 32 3.05 15.63 -4.65
CA LEU A 32 2.74 15.06 -3.34
C LEU A 32 2.17 16.10 -2.36
N PHE A 33 2.79 17.28 -2.29
CA PHE A 33 2.29 18.33 -1.40
C PHE A 33 0.94 18.90 -1.86
N TYR A 34 0.75 19.03 -3.16
CA TYR A 34 -0.54 19.44 -3.70
C TYR A 34 -1.64 18.44 -3.35
N THR A 35 -1.40 17.14 -3.56
CA THR A 35 -2.36 16.09 -3.21
C THR A 35 -2.59 16.00 -1.71
N ALA A 36 -1.56 16.18 -0.87
CA ALA A 36 -1.69 16.18 0.59
C ALA A 36 -2.68 17.25 1.07
N LEU A 37 -2.71 18.42 0.44
CA LEU A 37 -3.61 19.52 0.80
C LEU A 37 -5.04 19.31 0.28
N HIS A 38 -5.19 18.75 -0.92
CA HIS A 38 -6.44 18.81 -1.68
C HIS A 38 -7.20 17.49 -1.81
N ALA A 39 -6.56 16.32 -1.57
CA ALA A 39 -7.24 15.04 -1.73
C ALA A 39 -8.29 14.80 -0.64
N GLU A 40 -9.50 14.40 -1.06
CA GLU A 40 -10.66 14.14 -0.19
C GLU A 40 -10.96 12.66 -0.01
N PHE A 41 -10.34 11.80 -0.81
CA PHE A 41 -10.66 10.39 -0.86
C PHE A 41 -10.16 9.64 0.39
N HIS A 42 -10.97 8.73 0.92
CA HIS A 42 -10.67 7.88 2.08
C HIS A 42 -10.21 8.61 3.36
N LEU A 43 -10.76 9.77 3.64
CA LEU A 43 -10.50 10.48 4.90
C LEU A 43 -10.80 9.59 6.11
N GLY A 44 -11.91 8.88 6.12
CA GLY A 44 -12.28 7.97 7.19
C GLY A 44 -11.23 6.89 7.49
N ASP A 45 -10.58 6.33 6.44
CA ASP A 45 -9.49 5.37 6.62
C ASP A 45 -8.23 6.05 7.20
N GLU A 46 -7.89 7.27 6.74
CA GLU A 46 -6.75 8.01 7.29
C GLU A 46 -6.97 8.35 8.77
N ASP A 47 -8.17 8.81 9.12
CA ASP A 47 -8.55 9.11 10.50
C ASP A 47 -8.44 7.87 11.38
N PHE A 48 -8.92 6.72 10.88
CA PHE A 48 -8.82 5.46 11.59
C PHE A 48 -7.36 5.08 11.93
N TYR A 49 -6.43 5.21 10.97
CA TYR A 49 -5.02 4.94 11.27
C TYR A 49 -4.43 5.91 12.32
N LEU A 50 -5.01 7.09 12.48
CA LEU A 50 -4.58 8.08 13.48
C LEU A 50 -5.26 7.91 14.84
N THR A 51 -6.46 7.35 14.90
CA THR A 51 -7.13 7.06 16.16
C THR A 51 -6.43 5.98 16.98
N ILE A 52 -5.80 4.97 16.32
CA ILE A 52 -5.10 3.90 17.04
C ILE A 52 -3.91 4.43 17.85
N PRO A 53 -2.96 5.22 17.31
CA PRO A 53 -1.91 5.82 18.13
C PRO A 53 -2.47 6.79 19.21
N GLN A 54 -3.56 7.50 18.95
CA GLN A 54 -4.25 8.30 19.97
C GLN A 54 -4.73 7.43 21.14
N ARG A 55 -5.41 6.32 20.86
CA ARG A 55 -5.88 5.35 21.86
C ARG A 55 -4.75 4.82 22.72
N LEU A 56 -3.64 4.40 22.08
CA LEU A 56 -2.46 3.90 22.79
C LEU A 56 -1.82 4.96 23.70
N LEU A 57 -1.83 6.23 23.29
CA LEU A 57 -1.34 7.34 24.12
C LEU A 57 -2.30 7.68 25.26
N LYS A 58 -3.58 7.34 25.15
CA LYS A 58 -4.60 7.50 26.21
C LYS A 58 -4.66 6.30 27.16
N GLY A 59 -3.83 5.28 26.94
CA GLY A 59 -3.68 4.15 27.85
C GLY A 59 -4.34 2.85 27.41
N ASP A 60 -4.88 2.79 26.21
CA ASP A 60 -5.33 1.54 25.61
C ASP A 60 -4.14 0.61 25.37
N ARG A 61 -4.37 -0.69 25.50
CA ARG A 61 -3.35 -1.71 25.42
C ARG A 61 -3.43 -2.42 24.08
N LEU A 62 -2.31 -2.47 23.38
CA LEU A 62 -2.19 -3.18 22.11
C LEU A 62 -2.54 -4.67 22.29
N LEU A 63 -3.33 -5.24 21.39
CA LEU A 63 -3.83 -6.64 21.41
C LEU A 63 -4.75 -6.97 22.58
N VAL A 64 -5.20 -5.98 23.34
CA VAL A 64 -6.12 -6.16 24.47
C VAL A 64 -7.36 -5.29 24.29
N ASP A 65 -7.20 -3.99 24.15
CA ASP A 65 -8.30 -3.03 24.09
C ASP A 65 -8.66 -2.65 22.62
N GLU A 66 -7.80 -3.01 21.64
CA GLU A 66 -8.01 -2.82 20.21
C GLU A 66 -7.92 -4.17 19.48
N TYR A 67 -8.87 -4.46 18.59
CA TYR A 67 -8.96 -5.75 17.89
C TYR A 67 -8.62 -5.69 16.41
N GLU A 68 -8.44 -4.51 15.85
CA GLU A 68 -8.12 -4.36 14.43
C GLU A 68 -6.72 -4.88 14.09
N VAL A 69 -6.61 -5.56 12.96
CA VAL A 69 -5.34 -6.16 12.49
C VAL A 69 -4.28 -5.08 12.21
N SER A 70 -4.72 -3.89 11.79
CA SER A 70 -3.85 -2.74 11.49
C SER A 70 -3.16 -2.14 12.71
N GLN A 71 -3.58 -2.49 13.93
CA GLN A 71 -3.01 -1.96 15.18
C GLN A 71 -1.50 -2.17 15.32
N LEU A 72 -0.96 -3.27 14.77
CA LEU A 72 0.48 -3.55 14.85
C LEU A 72 1.31 -2.52 14.07
N SER A 73 0.78 -2.00 12.97
CA SER A 73 1.41 -0.96 12.17
C SER A 73 1.42 0.40 12.88
N SER A 74 0.40 0.65 13.70
CA SER A 74 0.20 1.92 14.37
C SER A 74 1.26 2.20 15.45
N VAL A 75 1.99 1.18 15.89
CA VAL A 75 3.17 1.35 16.78
C VAL A 75 4.18 2.32 16.19
N PHE A 76 4.35 2.34 14.87
CA PHE A 76 5.26 3.26 14.19
C PHE A 76 4.73 4.71 14.16
N LEU A 77 3.42 4.89 14.33
CA LEU A 77 2.76 6.20 14.31
C LEU A 77 2.67 6.84 15.70
N ILE A 78 2.90 6.09 16.77
CA ILE A 78 2.83 6.62 18.16
C ILE A 78 3.77 7.81 18.34
N LEU A 79 5.04 7.67 17.94
CA LEU A 79 6.03 8.72 18.12
C LEU A 79 5.71 9.99 17.32
N PRO A 80 5.42 9.95 16.00
CA PRO A 80 5.07 11.16 15.27
C PRO A 80 3.75 11.78 15.76
N TYR A 81 2.74 10.98 16.13
CA TYR A 81 1.49 11.49 16.69
C TYR A 81 1.72 12.20 18.05
N TRP A 82 2.45 11.54 18.96
CA TRP A 82 2.83 12.11 20.24
C TRP A 82 3.62 13.41 20.08
N LEU A 83 4.60 13.43 19.17
CA LEU A 83 5.41 14.63 18.92
C LEU A 83 4.52 15.79 18.46
N PHE A 84 3.59 15.52 17.54
CA PHE A 84 2.66 16.53 17.04
C PHE A 84 1.79 17.09 18.18
N THR A 85 1.09 16.21 18.89
CA THR A 85 0.19 16.64 19.98
C THR A 85 0.94 17.32 21.13
N ARG A 86 2.19 16.91 21.39
CA ARG A 86 3.03 17.56 22.41
C ARG A 86 3.48 18.96 22.00
N LEU A 87 3.73 19.20 20.72
CA LEU A 87 4.15 20.51 20.20
C LEU A 87 2.98 21.48 20.03
N THR A 88 1.82 20.97 19.61
CA THR A 88 0.63 21.81 19.33
C THR A 88 -0.31 21.93 20.53
N GLY A 89 -0.27 20.99 21.46
CA GLY A 89 -1.20 20.91 22.60
C GLY A 89 -2.58 20.34 22.22
N SER A 90 -2.79 19.94 20.96
CA SER A 90 -4.10 19.45 20.47
C SER A 90 -3.92 18.49 19.29
N SER A 91 -5.02 17.88 18.82
CA SER A 91 -5.11 17.09 17.58
C SER A 91 -5.43 17.95 16.35
N GLU A 92 -5.58 19.28 16.49
CA GLU A 92 -5.89 20.16 15.36
C GLU A 92 -4.81 20.13 14.29
N GLY A 93 -5.20 19.77 13.04
CA GLY A 93 -4.30 19.68 11.89
C GLY A 93 -3.45 18.41 11.85
N VAL A 94 -3.73 17.42 12.71
CA VAL A 94 -2.95 16.17 12.77
C VAL A 94 -2.97 15.41 11.45
N VAL A 95 -4.09 15.43 10.72
CA VAL A 95 -4.20 14.74 9.43
C VAL A 95 -3.27 15.37 8.40
N LEU A 96 -3.25 16.71 8.28
CA LEU A 96 -2.32 17.40 7.39
C LEU A 96 -0.86 17.12 7.77
N TYR A 97 -0.53 17.17 9.06
CA TYR A 97 0.82 16.87 9.53
C TYR A 97 1.26 15.46 9.11
N MET A 98 0.40 14.45 9.27
CA MET A 98 0.73 13.06 8.91
C MET A 98 0.84 12.86 7.40
N ARG A 99 0.02 13.56 6.61
CA ARG A 99 0.15 13.60 5.15
C ARG A 99 1.48 14.22 4.71
N LEU A 100 1.88 15.34 5.31
CA LEU A 100 3.17 15.97 5.03
C LEU A 100 4.34 15.08 5.44
N LEU A 101 4.23 14.37 6.56
CA LEU A 101 5.22 13.38 6.99
C LEU A 101 5.35 12.26 5.95
N PHE A 102 4.24 11.72 5.45
CA PHE A 102 4.22 10.73 4.37
C PHE A 102 4.94 11.26 3.12
N CYS A 103 4.62 12.47 2.66
CA CYS A 103 5.28 13.10 1.53
C CYS A 103 6.80 13.24 1.75
N CYS A 104 7.22 13.67 2.93
CA CYS A 104 8.64 13.79 3.27
C CYS A 104 9.36 12.44 3.24
N VAL A 105 8.74 11.38 3.77
CA VAL A 105 9.28 10.02 3.73
C VAL A 105 9.45 9.55 2.29
N ASP A 106 8.43 9.73 1.44
CA ASP A 106 8.50 9.31 0.04
C ASP A 106 9.54 10.09 -0.77
N LEU A 107 9.71 11.38 -0.51
CA LEU A 107 10.76 12.18 -1.14
C LEU A 107 12.17 11.71 -0.72
N VAL A 108 12.38 11.37 0.55
CA VAL A 108 13.64 10.80 1.02
C VAL A 108 13.90 9.43 0.36
N LEU A 109 12.86 8.61 0.27
CA LEU A 109 12.95 7.30 -0.38
C LEU A 109 13.19 7.40 -1.88
N PHE A 110 12.58 8.37 -2.57
CA PHE A 110 12.88 8.65 -3.97
C PHE A 110 14.37 8.90 -4.18
N VAL A 111 14.99 9.76 -3.35
CA VAL A 111 16.42 10.02 -3.42
C VAL A 111 17.23 8.74 -3.19
N PHE A 112 16.85 7.94 -2.17
CA PHE A 112 17.50 6.67 -1.87
C PHE A 112 17.41 5.69 -3.06
N TYR A 113 16.25 5.49 -3.63
CA TYR A 113 16.05 4.58 -4.78
C TYR A 113 16.80 5.05 -6.00
N TYR A 114 16.73 6.36 -6.31
CA TYR A 114 17.49 6.94 -7.40
C TYR A 114 19.00 6.72 -7.24
N MET A 115 19.55 6.99 -6.06
CA MET A 115 20.97 6.76 -5.77
C MET A 115 21.39 5.31 -5.96
N LYS A 116 20.56 4.35 -5.57
CA LYS A 116 20.80 2.91 -5.77
C LYS A 116 20.69 2.48 -7.24
N LEU A 117 19.90 3.16 -8.04
CA LEU A 117 19.63 2.81 -9.43
C LEU A 117 20.27 3.78 -10.45
N ARG A 118 21.07 4.73 -9.99
CA ARG A 118 21.68 5.80 -10.79
C ARG A 118 22.40 5.30 -12.05
N ASP A 119 23.08 4.17 -11.96
CA ASP A 119 23.79 3.56 -13.10
C ASP A 119 22.86 3.16 -14.26
N ARG A 120 21.55 3.05 -14.00
CA ARG A 120 20.50 2.70 -14.98
C ARG A 120 19.86 3.92 -15.63
N LYS A 121 20.36 5.12 -15.31
CA LYS A 121 19.88 6.40 -15.87
C LYS A 121 18.36 6.58 -15.70
N PHE A 122 17.65 6.96 -16.77
CA PHE A 122 16.20 7.14 -16.77
C PHE A 122 15.42 5.87 -16.35
N PHE A 123 15.96 4.69 -16.65
CA PHE A 123 15.34 3.41 -16.24
C PHE A 123 15.55 3.07 -14.76
N GLY A 124 16.29 3.87 -14.03
CA GLY A 124 16.32 3.89 -12.58
C GLY A 124 15.49 5.02 -11.99
N LEU A 125 15.48 6.17 -12.67
CA LEU A 125 14.74 7.37 -12.23
C LEU A 125 13.22 7.17 -12.31
N ILE A 126 12.71 6.72 -13.46
CA ILE A 126 11.26 6.56 -13.69
C ILE A 126 10.63 5.57 -12.70
N PRO A 127 11.16 4.35 -12.49
CA PRO A 127 10.63 3.42 -11.49
C PRO A 127 10.63 3.98 -10.06
N ALA A 128 11.66 4.75 -9.69
CA ALA A 128 11.72 5.40 -8.38
C ALA A 128 10.61 6.45 -8.23
N ALA A 129 10.37 7.26 -9.27
CA ALA A 129 9.32 8.27 -9.28
C ALA A 129 7.92 7.64 -9.24
N ILE A 130 7.66 6.61 -10.05
CA ILE A 130 6.39 5.88 -10.07
C ILE A 130 6.11 5.27 -8.69
N PHE A 131 7.09 4.60 -8.10
CA PHE A 131 6.93 3.94 -6.80
C PHE A 131 6.58 4.93 -5.68
N CYS A 132 7.20 6.13 -5.67
CA CYS A 132 6.94 7.16 -4.67
C CYS A 132 5.69 8.01 -4.99
N ALA A 133 5.28 8.10 -6.24
CA ALA A 133 4.05 8.80 -6.62
C ALA A 133 2.79 7.94 -6.45
N ASP A 134 2.95 6.61 -6.42
CA ASP A 134 1.85 5.68 -6.32
C ASP A 134 1.30 5.62 -4.89
N GLN A 135 0.12 6.18 -4.71
CA GLN A 135 -0.61 6.23 -3.44
C GLN A 135 -1.61 5.10 -3.38
N TYR A 136 -1.45 4.21 -2.40
CA TYR A 136 -2.37 3.09 -2.20
C TYR A 136 -3.76 3.60 -1.86
N LEU A 137 -4.76 3.27 -2.68
CA LEU A 137 -6.16 3.72 -2.53
C LEU A 137 -6.34 5.24 -2.41
N GLY A 138 -5.35 6.04 -2.80
CA GLY A 138 -5.36 7.49 -2.58
C GLY A 138 -5.07 7.91 -1.14
N LEU A 139 -4.69 6.96 -0.27
CA LEU A 139 -4.30 7.22 1.10
C LEU A 139 -2.95 7.94 1.16
N LEU A 140 -2.94 9.11 1.74
CA LEU A 140 -1.77 9.98 1.87
C LEU A 140 -1.14 9.92 3.26
N CYS A 141 -1.41 8.86 4.00
CA CYS A 141 -0.84 8.64 5.32
C CYS A 141 0.09 7.42 5.35
N LEU A 142 0.96 7.38 6.34
CA LEU A 142 1.71 6.18 6.67
C LEU A 142 0.73 5.15 7.27
N ASN A 143 0.43 4.12 6.50
CA ASN A 143 -0.46 3.02 6.89
C ASN A 143 0.26 1.67 6.76
N TYR A 144 -0.37 0.61 7.24
CA TYR A 144 0.19 -0.74 7.21
C TYR A 144 0.62 -1.19 5.81
N TYR A 145 -0.03 -0.70 4.76
CA TYR A 145 0.25 -1.08 3.38
C TYR A 145 1.42 -0.27 2.80
N SER A 146 1.39 1.06 2.91
CA SER A 146 2.46 1.95 2.42
C SER A 146 3.78 1.67 3.13
N MET A 147 3.78 1.57 4.47
CA MET A 147 4.98 1.26 5.26
C MET A 147 5.57 -0.12 4.93
N CYS A 148 4.70 -1.11 4.70
CA CYS A 148 5.14 -2.44 4.27
C CYS A 148 5.86 -2.40 2.91
N HIS A 149 5.27 -1.73 1.92
CA HIS A 149 5.88 -1.58 0.59
C HIS A 149 7.22 -0.87 0.65
N GLN A 150 7.30 0.24 1.37
CA GLN A 150 8.53 1.00 1.55
C GLN A 150 9.61 0.17 2.23
N ALA A 151 9.27 -0.53 3.33
CA ALA A 151 10.21 -1.39 4.04
C ALA A 151 10.73 -2.53 3.14
N LEU A 152 9.85 -3.22 2.41
CA LEU A 152 10.25 -4.32 1.50
C LEU A 152 11.07 -3.82 0.31
N ALA A 153 10.75 -2.66 -0.26
CA ALA A 153 11.57 -2.07 -1.32
C ALA A 153 12.99 -1.77 -0.83
N ILE A 154 13.12 -1.17 0.37
CA ILE A 154 14.43 -0.93 0.99
C ILE A 154 15.16 -2.25 1.25
N VAL A 155 14.48 -3.26 1.81
CA VAL A 155 15.05 -4.61 2.05
C VAL A 155 15.59 -5.19 0.75
N CYS A 156 14.80 -5.17 -0.33
CA CYS A 156 15.23 -5.67 -1.63
C CYS A 156 16.42 -4.88 -2.19
N MET A 157 16.42 -3.55 -2.06
CA MET A 157 17.55 -2.71 -2.48
C MET A 157 18.83 -3.01 -1.69
N LEU A 158 18.71 -3.23 -0.40
CA LEU A 158 19.85 -3.56 0.46
C LEU A 158 20.42 -4.95 0.18
N LEU A 159 19.56 -5.93 -0.08
CA LEU A 159 19.96 -7.32 -0.26
C LEU A 159 20.44 -7.64 -1.67
N PHE A 160 19.74 -7.12 -2.68
CA PHE A 160 19.94 -7.53 -4.07
C PHE A 160 20.78 -6.54 -4.88
N LEU A 161 20.96 -5.30 -4.45
CA LEU A 161 21.83 -4.32 -5.09
C LEU A 161 23.10 -4.10 -4.26
N PRO A 162 24.09 -4.99 -4.33
CA PRO A 162 25.33 -4.84 -3.59
C PRO A 162 26.09 -3.61 -4.09
N GLU A 163 26.67 -2.88 -3.17
CA GLU A 163 27.72 -1.91 -3.50
C GLU A 163 28.94 -2.62 -4.09
N ASN A 164 29.65 -1.96 -5.00
CA ASN A 164 30.80 -2.49 -5.75
C ASN A 164 31.99 -2.95 -4.88
N ARG A 165 31.86 -2.94 -3.57
CA ARG A 165 32.92 -3.38 -2.62
C ARG A 165 32.38 -4.46 -1.68
N PRO A 166 32.77 -5.73 -1.86
CA PRO A 166 32.58 -6.74 -0.81
C PRO A 166 33.45 -6.37 0.38
N GLY A 167 32.83 -5.91 1.47
CA GLY A 167 33.54 -5.43 2.64
C GLY A 167 32.82 -5.72 3.96
N ARG A 168 33.42 -5.27 5.07
CA ARG A 168 32.94 -5.44 6.46
C ARG A 168 31.47 -5.02 6.69
N GLY A 169 30.89 -4.14 5.82
CA GLY A 169 29.51 -3.68 5.92
C GLY A 169 28.43 -4.68 5.48
N THR A 170 28.79 -5.82 4.88
CA THR A 170 27.77 -6.74 4.33
C THR A 170 26.91 -7.39 5.42
N ALA A 171 27.51 -7.78 6.55
CA ALA A 171 26.80 -8.39 7.66
C ALA A 171 25.83 -7.40 8.32
N ALA A 172 26.30 -6.18 8.64
CA ALA A 172 25.49 -5.13 9.24
C ALA A 172 24.32 -4.72 8.31
N ARG A 173 24.58 -4.56 7.00
CA ARG A 173 23.57 -4.26 6.00
C ARG A 173 22.50 -5.37 5.92
N THR A 174 22.93 -6.63 5.96
CA THR A 174 22.01 -7.77 5.91
C THR A 174 21.18 -7.88 7.19
N ALA A 175 21.80 -7.61 8.37
CA ALA A 175 21.07 -7.56 9.63
C ALA A 175 20.07 -6.39 9.66
N PHE A 176 20.47 -5.21 9.18
CA PHE A 176 19.55 -4.08 9.05
C PHE A 176 18.39 -4.36 8.09
N ALA A 177 18.63 -5.05 6.97
CA ALA A 177 17.57 -5.51 6.09
C ALA A 177 16.61 -6.49 6.81
N GLY A 178 17.14 -7.38 7.66
CA GLY A 178 16.31 -8.25 8.51
C GLY A 178 15.48 -7.49 9.52
N PHE A 179 16.04 -6.46 10.14
CA PHE A 179 15.31 -5.56 11.04
C PHE A 179 14.12 -4.89 10.32
N LEU A 180 14.37 -4.29 9.15
CA LEU A 180 13.32 -3.66 8.34
C LEU A 180 12.28 -4.67 7.83
N PHE A 181 12.70 -5.90 7.53
CA PHE A 181 11.76 -6.96 7.18
C PHE A 181 10.83 -7.30 8.33
N ALA A 182 11.33 -7.37 9.57
CA ALA A 182 10.49 -7.56 10.74
C ALA A 182 9.52 -6.37 10.96
N CYS A 183 9.94 -5.13 10.67
CA CYS A 183 9.02 -4.00 10.62
C CYS A 183 7.94 -4.22 9.55
N ALA A 184 8.27 -4.75 8.37
CA ALA A 184 7.27 -5.10 7.36
C ALA A 184 6.33 -6.22 7.84
N VAL A 185 6.82 -7.21 8.59
CA VAL A 185 5.99 -8.26 9.22
C VAL A 185 5.00 -7.68 10.24
N LEU A 186 5.40 -6.66 11.02
CA LEU A 186 4.47 -5.97 11.93
C LEU A 186 3.36 -5.24 11.15
N ASN A 187 3.67 -4.72 9.96
CA ASN A 187 2.66 -4.14 9.08
C ASN A 187 1.78 -5.19 8.40
N GLN A 188 2.37 -6.33 8.01
CA GLN A 188 1.71 -7.41 7.29
C GLN A 188 2.18 -8.76 7.83
N PRO A 189 1.52 -9.32 8.86
CA PRO A 189 1.97 -10.53 9.55
C PRO A 189 2.15 -11.76 8.66
N GLY A 190 1.40 -11.85 7.56
CA GLY A 190 1.53 -12.93 6.57
C GLY A 190 2.93 -13.07 5.97
N LEU A 191 3.74 -12.01 5.98
CA LEU A 191 5.13 -12.02 5.50
C LEU A 191 6.05 -12.96 6.29
N ILE A 192 5.67 -13.41 7.48
CA ILE A 192 6.45 -14.42 8.22
C ILE A 192 6.61 -15.71 7.41
N ALA A 193 5.63 -16.04 6.56
CA ALA A 193 5.70 -17.17 5.64
C ALA A 193 6.84 -16.99 4.61
N VAL A 194 7.08 -15.78 4.15
CA VAL A 194 8.19 -15.46 3.23
C VAL A 194 9.55 -15.73 3.91
N TRP A 195 9.69 -15.34 5.18
CA TRP A 195 10.89 -15.66 5.96
C TRP A 195 11.10 -17.16 6.07
N ALA A 196 10.05 -17.94 6.40
CA ALA A 196 10.11 -19.39 6.51
C ALA A 196 10.52 -20.05 5.19
N VAL A 197 9.95 -19.63 4.07
CA VAL A 197 10.32 -20.12 2.72
C VAL A 197 11.77 -19.80 2.40
N CYS A 198 12.24 -18.58 2.69
CA CYS A 198 13.65 -18.21 2.48
C CYS A 198 14.58 -19.07 3.34
N GLY A 199 14.21 -19.36 4.59
CA GLY A 199 14.93 -20.26 5.49
C GLY A 199 15.02 -21.69 4.96
N LEU A 200 13.91 -22.22 4.49
CA LEU A 200 13.84 -23.55 3.88
C LEU A 200 14.73 -23.65 2.63
N VAL A 201 14.68 -22.63 1.76
CA VAL A 201 15.55 -22.57 0.57
C VAL A 201 17.03 -22.48 0.97
N ALA A 202 17.37 -21.71 2.00
CA ALA A 202 18.75 -21.62 2.50
C ALA A 202 19.23 -22.99 3.05
N LEU A 203 18.36 -23.71 3.78
CA LEU A 203 18.65 -25.06 4.30
C LEU A 203 18.83 -26.08 3.18
N ILE A 204 17.91 -26.14 2.24
CA ILE A 204 17.99 -27.07 1.07
C ILE A 204 19.29 -26.83 0.31
N ARG A 205 19.67 -25.57 0.06
CA ARG A 205 20.94 -25.23 -0.62
C ARG A 205 22.15 -25.68 0.18
N GLU A 206 22.13 -25.58 1.48
CA GLU A 206 23.23 -26.05 2.34
C GLU A 206 23.36 -27.58 2.28
N LEU A 207 22.22 -28.30 2.35
CA LEU A 207 22.20 -29.77 2.24
C LEU A 207 22.67 -30.25 0.85
N ALA A 208 22.22 -29.57 -0.21
CA ALA A 208 22.63 -29.88 -1.58
C ALA A 208 24.15 -29.61 -1.83
N ARG A 209 24.74 -28.64 -1.13
CA ARG A 209 26.19 -28.34 -1.22
C ARG A 209 27.06 -29.42 -0.59
N ARG A 210 26.59 -30.08 0.48
CA ARG A 210 27.33 -31.17 1.13
C ARG A 210 27.52 -32.37 0.21
N GLY A 211 26.66 -32.53 -0.82
CA GLY A 211 26.76 -33.62 -1.79
C GLY A 211 27.62 -33.36 -3.03
N LYS A 212 27.99 -32.11 -3.32
CA LYS A 212 28.76 -31.76 -4.53
C LYS A 212 29.75 -30.63 -4.24
N GLN A 213 31.02 -30.96 -4.26
CA GLN A 213 32.15 -30.04 -4.05
C GLN A 213 32.31 -28.98 -5.17
N ALA A 214 31.47 -28.99 -6.21
CA ALA A 214 31.66 -28.31 -7.49
C ALA A 214 30.75 -27.09 -7.75
N MET A 215 29.84 -26.68 -6.86
CA MET A 215 29.05 -25.46 -7.08
C MET A 215 29.61 -24.27 -6.29
N ARG A 216 30.85 -23.90 -6.57
CA ARG A 216 31.42 -22.61 -6.20
C ARG A 216 30.75 -21.48 -6.99
N GLU A 217 30.37 -20.43 -6.25
CA GLU A 217 30.13 -19.07 -6.76
C GLU A 217 28.85 -18.79 -7.56
N THR A 218 27.68 -18.97 -6.93
CA THR A 218 26.66 -17.96 -7.13
C THR A 218 26.46 -17.24 -5.80
N ALA A 219 27.10 -16.09 -5.70
CA ALA A 219 26.95 -15.15 -4.59
C ALA A 219 25.52 -14.65 -4.57
N GLY A 220 24.61 -15.43 -3.98
CA GLY A 220 23.22 -15.05 -3.78
C GLY A 220 23.00 -14.81 -2.29
N PHE A 221 22.18 -13.84 -1.96
CA PHE A 221 21.68 -13.52 -0.62
C PHE A 221 21.24 -14.76 0.18
N ILE A 222 20.73 -15.81 -0.47
CA ILE A 222 20.21 -17.03 0.15
C ILE A 222 21.35 -18.02 0.39
N ASN A 223 22.32 -17.66 1.23
CA ASN A 223 23.25 -18.57 1.84
C ASN A 223 23.04 -18.56 3.37
N ARG A 224 23.38 -19.67 4.05
CA ARG A 224 23.19 -19.85 5.49
C ARG A 224 23.70 -18.67 6.32
N LYS A 225 24.90 -18.16 6.02
CA LYS A 225 25.51 -17.06 6.79
C LYS A 225 24.72 -15.75 6.64
N SER A 226 24.34 -15.38 5.41
CA SER A 226 23.53 -14.18 5.17
C SER A 226 22.14 -14.31 5.78
N PHE A 227 21.51 -15.50 5.69
CA PHE A 227 20.21 -15.73 6.31
C PHE A 227 20.27 -15.64 7.83
N LEU A 228 21.37 -16.10 8.48
CA LEU A 228 21.54 -15.94 9.92
C LEU A 228 21.68 -14.47 10.34
N PHE A 229 22.46 -13.65 9.60
CA PHE A 229 22.52 -12.21 9.88
C PHE A 229 21.17 -11.52 9.67
N PHE A 230 20.45 -11.89 8.62
CA PHE A 230 19.11 -11.38 8.37
C PHE A 230 18.15 -11.73 9.52
N THR A 231 18.14 -12.99 9.94
CA THR A 231 17.31 -13.47 11.06
C THR A 231 17.72 -12.80 12.39
N ALA A 232 19.01 -12.57 12.61
CA ALA A 232 19.48 -11.85 13.80
C ALA A 232 18.95 -10.40 13.84
N GLY A 233 18.96 -9.70 12.70
CA GLY A 233 18.36 -8.37 12.61
C GLY A 233 16.84 -8.39 12.85
N ALA A 234 16.14 -9.36 12.28
CA ALA A 234 14.71 -9.54 12.51
C ALA A 234 14.41 -9.85 13.99
N ALA A 235 15.24 -10.70 14.62
CA ALA A 235 15.10 -11.03 16.03
C ALA A 235 15.28 -9.82 16.95
N VAL A 236 16.17 -8.87 16.60
CA VAL A 236 16.32 -7.62 17.36
C VAL A 236 15.02 -6.80 17.32
N CYS A 237 14.41 -6.62 16.13
CA CYS A 237 13.14 -5.93 16.01
C CYS A 237 12.04 -6.64 16.81
N ALA A 238 11.94 -7.96 16.67
CA ALA A 238 10.98 -8.77 17.41
C ALA A 238 11.16 -8.64 18.93
N ALA A 239 12.41 -8.68 19.42
CA ALA A 239 12.71 -8.51 20.84
C ALA A 239 12.28 -7.13 21.36
N ILE A 240 12.55 -6.06 20.60
CA ILE A 240 12.10 -4.70 20.96
C ILE A 240 10.58 -4.66 21.05
N PHE A 241 9.88 -5.24 20.07
CA PHE A 241 8.42 -5.28 20.05
C PHE A 241 7.84 -6.12 21.19
N PHE A 242 8.44 -7.27 21.50
CA PHE A 242 8.00 -8.10 22.62
C PHE A 242 8.22 -7.43 23.98
N VAL A 243 9.33 -6.70 24.14
CA VAL A 243 9.53 -5.87 25.35
C VAL A 243 8.47 -4.78 25.43
N PHE A 244 8.16 -4.11 24.32
CA PHE A 244 7.09 -3.11 24.26
C PHE A 244 5.74 -3.71 24.68
N LEU A 245 5.34 -4.86 24.14
CA LEU A 245 4.11 -5.56 24.52
C LEU A 245 4.08 -5.95 26.01
N SER A 246 5.22 -6.45 26.51
CA SER A 246 5.33 -6.82 27.92
C SER A 246 5.11 -5.66 28.87
N LEU A 247 5.61 -4.47 28.50
CA LEU A 247 5.53 -3.25 29.31
C LEU A 247 4.17 -2.55 29.22
N THR A 248 3.52 -2.60 28.05
CA THR A 248 2.27 -1.86 27.79
C THR A 248 1.02 -2.71 28.01
N SER A 249 1.00 -3.93 27.51
CA SER A 249 -0.20 -4.78 27.49
C SER A 249 -0.16 -5.92 28.51
N GLY A 250 1.02 -6.49 28.74
CA GLY A 250 1.20 -7.66 29.61
C GLY A 250 0.77 -8.96 28.94
N TRP A 251 1.63 -9.98 28.98
CA TRP A 251 1.39 -11.25 28.28
C TRP A 251 0.12 -11.99 28.71
N LYS A 252 -0.19 -11.96 30.00
CA LYS A 252 -1.42 -12.59 30.52
C LYS A 252 -2.66 -11.99 29.84
N ASN A 253 -2.77 -10.67 29.81
CA ASN A 253 -3.91 -9.98 29.22
C ASN A 253 -4.03 -10.27 27.71
N ILE A 254 -2.89 -10.35 26.99
CA ILE A 254 -2.88 -10.70 25.57
C ILE A 254 -3.40 -12.13 25.36
N PHE A 255 -2.90 -13.11 26.14
CA PHE A 255 -3.34 -14.50 26.01
C PHE A 255 -4.81 -14.68 26.38
N ASP A 256 -5.27 -14.00 27.43
CA ASP A 256 -6.68 -14.05 27.85
C ASP A 256 -7.60 -13.41 26.77
N ASN A 257 -7.07 -12.50 25.93
CA ASN A 257 -7.82 -11.80 24.89
C ASN A 257 -7.72 -12.43 23.48
N ILE A 258 -6.97 -13.52 23.28
CA ILE A 258 -6.87 -14.19 21.97
C ILE A 258 -8.25 -14.53 21.37
N PRO A 259 -9.25 -15.04 22.13
CA PRO A 259 -10.57 -15.30 21.57
C PRO A 259 -11.25 -14.03 21.01
N GLY A 260 -11.08 -12.87 21.67
CA GLY A 260 -11.58 -11.59 21.18
C GLY A 260 -10.93 -11.18 19.87
N LEU A 261 -9.60 -11.27 19.78
CA LEU A 261 -8.84 -10.95 18.57
C LEU A 261 -9.19 -11.84 17.37
N THR A 262 -9.45 -13.13 17.60
CA THR A 262 -9.74 -14.10 16.54
C THR A 262 -11.22 -14.10 16.12
N SER A 263 -12.10 -13.51 16.91
CA SER A 263 -13.53 -13.42 16.62
C SER A 263 -13.89 -12.29 15.62
N THR A 264 -12.91 -11.54 15.11
CA THR A 264 -13.13 -10.47 14.14
C THR A 264 -13.62 -11.06 12.81
N GLY A 265 -14.95 -11.08 12.63
CA GLY A 265 -15.61 -11.69 11.47
C GLY A 265 -15.35 -11.00 10.13
N ASP A 266 -14.72 -9.82 10.13
CA ASP A 266 -14.47 -9.05 8.91
C ASP A 266 -13.36 -9.65 8.04
N TYR A 267 -12.49 -10.46 8.62
CA TYR A 267 -11.42 -11.14 7.93
C TYR A 267 -11.51 -12.66 8.17
N ASN A 268 -12.45 -13.33 7.49
CA ASN A 268 -12.50 -14.81 7.43
C ASN A 268 -11.29 -15.35 6.67
N VAL A 269 -10.09 -15.13 7.20
CA VAL A 269 -8.85 -15.57 6.56
C VAL A 269 -8.48 -16.95 7.06
N THR A 270 -8.90 -17.97 6.33
CA THR A 270 -8.27 -19.28 6.45
C THR A 270 -6.92 -19.24 5.71
N PHE A 271 -5.89 -19.86 6.29
CA PHE A 271 -4.55 -19.95 5.67
C PHE A 271 -4.59 -20.52 4.23
N SER A 272 -5.54 -21.41 3.94
CA SER A 272 -5.83 -21.92 2.59
C SER A 272 -6.44 -20.86 1.66
N GLY A 273 -7.14 -19.85 2.20
CA GLY A 273 -7.74 -18.76 1.42
C GLY A 273 -6.71 -17.86 0.75
N GLY A 274 -5.51 -17.69 1.33
CA GLY A 274 -4.54 -16.73 0.85
C GLY A 274 -4.02 -16.96 -0.57
N PHE A 275 -3.71 -18.21 -0.91
CA PHE A 275 -3.32 -18.56 -2.28
C PHE A 275 -4.48 -18.35 -3.26
N PHE A 276 -5.68 -18.80 -2.89
CA PHE A 276 -6.89 -18.61 -3.70
C PHE A 276 -7.26 -17.15 -3.81
N THR A 277 -7.05 -16.33 -2.79
CA THR A 277 -7.26 -14.87 -2.85
C THR A 277 -6.33 -14.22 -3.88
N THR A 278 -5.06 -14.59 -3.94
CA THR A 278 -4.14 -14.11 -4.99
C THR A 278 -4.62 -14.53 -6.38
N VAL A 279 -5.06 -15.79 -6.53
CA VAL A 279 -5.62 -16.29 -7.81
C VAL A 279 -6.90 -15.55 -8.16
N ASN A 280 -7.80 -15.34 -7.21
CA ASN A 280 -9.04 -14.58 -7.42
C ASN A 280 -8.76 -13.12 -7.78
N LYS A 281 -7.77 -12.46 -7.16
CA LYS A 281 -7.34 -11.11 -7.54
C LYS A 281 -6.78 -11.07 -8.96
N LEU A 282 -6.00 -12.08 -9.34
CA LEU A 282 -5.54 -12.23 -10.73
C LEU A 282 -6.71 -12.44 -11.69
N ASP A 283 -7.68 -13.30 -11.31
CA ASP A 283 -8.88 -13.54 -12.12
C ASP A 283 -9.74 -12.28 -12.22
N THR A 284 -9.95 -11.55 -11.13
CA THR A 284 -10.66 -10.27 -11.11
C THR A 284 -9.96 -9.23 -12.00
N ALA A 285 -8.64 -9.11 -11.90
CA ALA A 285 -7.87 -8.22 -12.77
C ALA A 285 -7.98 -8.63 -14.24
N VAL A 286 -7.87 -9.93 -14.54
CA VAL A 286 -8.03 -10.47 -15.89
C VAL A 286 -9.45 -10.25 -16.40
N SER A 287 -10.46 -10.45 -15.57
CA SER A 287 -11.88 -10.24 -15.90
C SER A 287 -12.19 -8.76 -16.13
N ALA A 288 -11.58 -7.85 -15.37
CA ALA A 288 -11.71 -6.40 -15.60
C ALA A 288 -11.21 -5.97 -16.99
N TYR A 289 -10.15 -6.64 -17.50
CA TYR A 289 -9.66 -6.45 -18.87
C TYR A 289 -10.54 -7.12 -19.94
N GLY A 290 -11.52 -7.95 -19.54
CA GLY A 290 -12.37 -8.71 -20.42
C GLY A 290 -11.64 -9.85 -21.14
N ALA A 291 -12.33 -10.50 -22.09
CA ALA A 291 -11.79 -11.66 -22.82
C ALA A 291 -10.51 -11.37 -23.63
N ALA A 292 -10.21 -10.10 -23.90
CA ALA A 292 -9.00 -9.70 -24.63
C ALA A 292 -7.72 -9.84 -23.79
N ALA A 293 -7.79 -9.70 -22.45
CA ALA A 293 -6.60 -9.76 -21.59
C ALA A 293 -6.00 -11.16 -21.44
N PRO A 294 -6.78 -12.24 -21.16
CA PRO A 294 -6.23 -13.59 -21.17
C PRO A 294 -5.63 -13.96 -22.53
N ALA A 295 -6.28 -13.54 -23.63
CA ALA A 295 -5.76 -13.77 -24.98
C ALA A 295 -4.44 -13.01 -25.22
N ALA A 296 -4.34 -11.76 -24.76
CA ALA A 296 -3.10 -10.98 -24.85
C ALA A 296 -1.99 -11.56 -23.97
N MET A 297 -2.28 -11.96 -22.74
CA MET A 297 -1.31 -12.58 -21.86
C MET A 297 -0.86 -13.93 -22.40
N ALA A 298 -1.77 -14.76 -22.90
CA ALA A 298 -1.45 -16.03 -23.55
C ALA A 298 -0.61 -15.82 -24.81
N ALA A 299 -0.92 -14.81 -25.63
CA ALA A 299 -0.14 -14.45 -26.80
C ALA A 299 1.27 -13.98 -26.41
N ILE A 300 1.42 -13.09 -25.41
CA ILE A 300 2.71 -12.61 -24.91
C ILE A 300 3.53 -13.77 -24.35
N LEU A 301 2.96 -14.65 -23.54
CA LEU A 301 3.62 -15.83 -23.00
C LEU A 301 4.01 -16.82 -24.10
N THR A 302 3.13 -17.07 -25.07
CA THR A 302 3.41 -17.96 -26.21
C THR A 302 4.55 -17.41 -27.05
N VAL A 303 4.53 -16.10 -27.31
CA VAL A 303 5.58 -15.40 -28.04
C VAL A 303 6.90 -15.41 -27.27
N ALA A 304 6.87 -15.08 -25.98
CA ALA A 304 8.05 -15.11 -25.12
C ALA A 304 8.64 -16.53 -25.05
N THR A 305 7.79 -17.53 -24.91
CA THR A 305 8.17 -18.95 -24.88
C THR A 305 8.74 -19.40 -26.23
N ALA A 306 8.10 -19.05 -27.34
CA ALA A 306 8.59 -19.36 -28.69
C ALA A 306 9.93 -18.67 -28.98
N ILE A 307 10.12 -17.42 -28.54
CA ILE A 307 11.42 -16.72 -28.67
C ILE A 307 12.49 -17.41 -27.81
N TYR A 308 12.16 -17.80 -26.58
CA TYR A 308 13.06 -18.50 -25.65
C TYR A 308 13.52 -19.86 -26.24
N PHE A 309 12.58 -20.71 -26.65
CA PHE A 309 12.92 -22.04 -27.21
C PHE A 309 13.70 -21.94 -28.54
N ARG A 310 13.40 -20.97 -29.39
CA ARG A 310 14.11 -20.79 -30.67
C ARG A 310 15.46 -20.10 -30.52
N GLN A 311 15.68 -19.27 -29.51
CA GLN A 311 17.03 -18.78 -29.19
C GLN A 311 17.97 -19.92 -28.75
N LYS A 312 17.39 -20.98 -28.17
CA LYS A 312 18.12 -22.18 -27.76
C LYS A 312 18.51 -23.08 -28.96
N HIS A 313 17.74 -23.03 -30.06
CA HIS A 313 17.91 -23.96 -31.21
C HIS A 313 18.30 -23.30 -32.54
N GLY A 314 18.64 -22.02 -32.58
CA GLY A 314 19.18 -21.32 -33.75
C GLY A 314 18.19 -21.02 -34.89
N ASN A 315 18.35 -19.88 -35.53
CA ASN A 315 17.76 -19.45 -36.82
C ASN A 315 16.21 -19.22 -36.89
N VAL A 316 15.77 -18.10 -36.35
CA VAL A 316 14.49 -17.49 -36.77
C VAL A 316 14.75 -16.23 -37.56
N SER A 317 14.07 -16.09 -38.70
CA SER A 317 14.22 -14.90 -39.50
C SER A 317 13.83 -13.63 -38.70
N ARG A 318 14.60 -12.56 -38.92
CA ARG A 318 14.42 -11.25 -38.28
C ARG A 318 12.98 -10.71 -38.45
N LYS A 319 12.35 -10.99 -39.60
CA LYS A 319 11.00 -10.57 -39.95
C LYS A 319 9.95 -11.22 -39.04
N ILE A 320 10.07 -12.53 -38.75
CA ILE A 320 9.13 -13.26 -37.88
C ILE A 320 9.22 -12.73 -36.43
N ARG A 321 10.43 -12.47 -35.92
CA ARG A 321 10.61 -11.92 -34.57
C ARG A 321 9.98 -10.54 -34.44
N LEU A 322 10.16 -9.68 -35.44
CA LEU A 322 9.57 -8.34 -35.46
C LEU A 322 8.03 -8.38 -35.54
N SER A 323 7.49 -9.22 -36.43
CA SER A 323 6.04 -9.38 -36.60
C SER A 323 5.36 -9.83 -35.31
N VAL A 324 5.95 -10.85 -34.66
CA VAL A 324 5.48 -11.39 -33.39
C VAL A 324 5.52 -10.33 -32.27
N PHE A 325 6.59 -9.54 -32.20
CA PHE A 325 6.75 -8.50 -31.22
C PHE A 325 5.77 -7.33 -31.43
N LEU A 326 5.60 -6.89 -32.68
CA LEU A 326 4.63 -5.85 -33.03
C LEU A 326 3.19 -6.30 -32.74
N SER A 327 2.86 -7.57 -33.03
CA SER A 327 1.55 -8.13 -32.69
C SER A 327 1.31 -8.11 -31.16
N ALA A 328 2.29 -8.51 -30.35
CA ALA A 328 2.20 -8.44 -28.90
C ALA A 328 2.04 -6.99 -28.41
N ALA A 329 2.79 -6.03 -28.97
CA ALA A 329 2.68 -4.61 -28.63
C ALA A 329 1.29 -4.04 -28.96
N VAL A 330 0.76 -4.37 -30.15
CA VAL A 330 -0.60 -3.97 -30.57
C VAL A 330 -1.65 -4.57 -29.66
N ILE A 331 -1.53 -5.85 -29.28
CA ILE A 331 -2.46 -6.52 -28.36
C ILE A 331 -2.42 -5.86 -26.97
N VAL A 332 -1.25 -5.54 -26.43
CA VAL A 332 -1.12 -4.83 -25.15
C VAL A 332 -1.76 -3.44 -25.25
N LEU A 333 -1.47 -2.67 -26.29
CA LEU A 333 -2.07 -1.37 -26.53
C LEU A 333 -3.59 -1.46 -26.65
N PHE A 334 -4.09 -2.44 -27.39
CA PHE A 334 -5.53 -2.68 -27.54
C PHE A 334 -6.19 -3.04 -26.19
N CYS A 335 -5.51 -3.82 -25.32
CA CYS A 335 -6.00 -4.12 -23.98
C CYS A 335 -6.07 -2.88 -23.12
N TYR A 336 -5.03 -2.03 -23.13
CA TYR A 336 -5.06 -0.75 -22.40
C TYR A 336 -6.17 0.18 -22.89
N ILE A 337 -6.33 0.33 -24.21
CA ILE A 337 -7.41 1.14 -24.80
C ILE A 337 -8.78 0.54 -24.46
N SER A 338 -8.95 -0.78 -24.54
CA SER A 338 -10.20 -1.45 -24.19
C SER A 338 -10.55 -1.29 -22.71
N LEU A 339 -9.56 -1.35 -21.83
CA LEU A 339 -9.71 -1.09 -20.40
C LEU A 339 -10.23 0.33 -20.16
N LEU A 340 -9.54 1.32 -20.73
CA LEU A 340 -9.89 2.73 -20.61
C LEU A 340 -11.29 3.03 -21.17
N LEU A 341 -11.62 2.49 -22.34
CA LEU A 341 -12.89 2.76 -23.01
C LEU A 341 -14.07 1.99 -22.39
N LYS A 342 -13.88 0.72 -22.07
CA LYS A 342 -14.96 -0.14 -21.58
C LYS A 342 -15.34 0.17 -20.14
N ASN A 343 -14.37 0.31 -19.26
CA ASN A 343 -14.65 0.54 -17.84
C ASN A 343 -15.03 2.00 -17.56
N SER A 344 -14.41 2.96 -18.25
CA SER A 344 -14.74 4.37 -18.06
C SER A 344 -16.08 4.78 -18.67
N TYR A 345 -16.47 4.16 -19.78
CA TYR A 345 -17.66 4.59 -20.50
C TYR A 345 -18.93 3.83 -20.08
N SER A 346 -18.87 2.50 -19.95
CA SER A 346 -20.05 1.70 -19.56
C SER A 346 -20.41 1.88 -18.08
N ASP A 347 -19.39 2.01 -17.21
CA ASP A 347 -19.62 2.21 -15.78
C ASP A 347 -19.95 3.67 -15.46
N PHE A 348 -19.39 4.63 -16.21
CA PHE A 348 -19.82 6.02 -16.19
C PHE A 348 -21.29 6.17 -16.59
N LEU A 349 -21.73 5.51 -17.67
CA LEU A 349 -23.13 5.53 -18.08
C LEU A 349 -24.05 4.86 -17.05
N ARG A 350 -23.64 3.76 -16.42
CA ARG A 350 -24.39 3.12 -15.34
C ARG A 350 -24.45 3.97 -14.07
N ALA A 351 -23.35 4.56 -13.66
CA ALA A 351 -23.32 5.44 -12.48
C ALA A 351 -24.18 6.69 -12.67
N VAL A 352 -24.21 7.23 -13.90
CA VAL A 352 -25.10 8.36 -14.24
C VAL A 352 -26.56 7.92 -14.27
N SER A 353 -26.88 6.66 -14.67
CA SER A 353 -28.25 6.16 -14.72
C SER A 353 -28.79 5.72 -13.35
N ASP A 354 -27.96 5.14 -12.50
CA ASP A 354 -28.39 4.47 -11.27
C ASP A 354 -28.22 5.33 -10.01
N GLY A 355 -27.74 6.59 -10.15
CA GLY A 355 -27.59 7.54 -9.02
C GLY A 355 -26.54 7.14 -7.97
N GLY A 356 -25.81 6.05 -8.16
CA GLY A 356 -24.86 5.49 -7.21
C GLY A 356 -23.40 5.93 -7.46
N GLU A 357 -23.04 7.12 -6.97
CA GLU A 357 -21.71 7.72 -7.20
C GLU A 357 -20.56 6.96 -6.52
N GLU A 358 -20.74 6.50 -5.29
CA GLU A 358 -19.71 5.80 -4.51
C GLU A 358 -19.31 4.45 -5.11
N SER A 359 -20.28 3.66 -5.57
CA SER A 359 -19.99 2.34 -6.14
C SER A 359 -19.21 2.42 -7.47
N PHE A 360 -19.39 3.50 -8.23
CA PHE A 360 -18.63 3.75 -9.47
C PHE A 360 -17.19 4.14 -9.16
N LEU A 361 -16.98 5.07 -8.21
CA LEU A 361 -15.66 5.53 -7.82
C LEU A 361 -14.82 4.38 -7.30
N TRP A 362 -15.39 3.57 -6.42
CA TRP A 362 -14.74 2.39 -5.87
C TRP A 362 -14.36 1.38 -6.96
N ARG A 363 -15.29 1.02 -7.84
CA ARG A 363 -15.01 0.08 -8.94
C ARG A 363 -13.98 0.61 -9.92
N PHE A 364 -14.05 1.90 -10.26
CA PHE A 364 -13.07 2.55 -11.14
C PHE A 364 -11.68 2.58 -10.50
N THR A 365 -11.59 2.95 -9.24
CA THR A 365 -10.35 2.93 -8.47
C THR A 365 -9.78 1.52 -8.40
N CYS A 366 -10.58 0.52 -8.07
CA CYS A 366 -10.17 -0.88 -8.06
C CYS A 366 -9.68 -1.35 -9.44
N CYS A 367 -10.36 -0.98 -10.52
CA CYS A 367 -9.96 -1.32 -11.88
C CYS A 367 -8.63 -0.67 -12.28
N ILE A 368 -8.40 0.60 -11.92
CA ILE A 368 -7.13 1.29 -12.19
C ILE A 368 -6.00 0.65 -11.38
N MET A 369 -6.24 0.34 -10.12
CA MET A 369 -5.23 -0.24 -9.23
C MET A 369 -4.85 -1.66 -9.64
N CYS A 370 -5.83 -2.50 -9.98
CA CYS A 370 -5.56 -3.81 -10.57
C CYS A 370 -4.89 -3.67 -11.95
N GLY A 371 -5.30 -2.63 -12.70
CA GLY A 371 -4.79 -2.33 -14.02
C GLY A 371 -3.30 -1.97 -14.05
N SER A 372 -2.76 -1.39 -12.99
CA SER A 372 -1.33 -1.00 -12.95
C SER A 372 -0.43 -2.10 -12.41
N SER A 373 -0.78 -2.72 -11.29
CA SER A 373 0.13 -3.63 -10.58
C SER A 373 0.34 -4.98 -11.27
N VAL A 374 -0.72 -5.55 -11.87
CA VAL A 374 -0.66 -6.86 -12.54
C VAL A 374 0.14 -6.80 -13.83
N PRO A 375 -0.10 -5.85 -14.76
CA PRO A 375 0.70 -5.71 -15.97
C PRO A 375 2.19 -5.49 -15.68
N ILE A 376 2.57 -4.69 -14.67
CA ILE A 376 3.97 -4.46 -14.30
C ILE A 376 4.63 -5.76 -13.88
N LEU A 377 3.98 -6.53 -13.00
CA LEU A 377 4.53 -7.80 -12.52
C LEU A 377 4.74 -8.81 -13.65
N PHE A 378 3.74 -8.95 -14.53
CA PHE A 378 3.84 -9.80 -15.71
C PHE A 378 4.88 -9.29 -16.71
N PHE A 379 4.90 -8.00 -17.00
CA PHE A 379 5.88 -7.38 -17.88
C PHE A 379 7.31 -7.60 -17.38
N ALA A 380 7.57 -7.33 -16.09
CA ALA A 380 8.87 -7.59 -15.49
C ALA A 380 9.29 -9.06 -15.65
N THR A 381 8.33 -9.99 -15.47
CA THR A 381 8.58 -11.43 -15.62
C THR A 381 8.92 -11.79 -17.07
N VAL A 382 8.15 -11.30 -18.04
CA VAL A 382 8.38 -11.56 -19.48
C VAL A 382 9.73 -11.00 -19.91
N VAL A 383 10.05 -9.74 -19.54
CA VAL A 383 11.33 -9.12 -19.92
C VAL A 383 12.50 -9.82 -19.23
N CYS A 384 12.36 -10.26 -17.98
CA CYS A 384 13.34 -11.10 -17.30
C CYS A 384 13.62 -12.41 -18.06
N LEU A 385 12.58 -13.07 -18.57
CA LEU A 385 12.72 -14.31 -19.36
C LEU A 385 13.37 -14.07 -20.72
N LEU A 386 13.14 -12.91 -21.33
CA LEU A 386 13.72 -12.52 -22.62
C LEU A 386 15.19 -12.10 -22.51
N CYS A 387 15.64 -11.63 -21.36
CA CYS A 387 17.04 -11.26 -21.15
C CYS A 387 17.94 -12.50 -21.15
N LYS A 388 18.92 -12.56 -22.05
CA LYS A 388 19.87 -13.68 -22.14
C LYS A 388 20.75 -13.84 -20.90
N LYS A 389 21.13 -12.72 -20.29
CA LYS A 389 21.90 -12.68 -19.04
C LYS A 389 20.94 -12.43 -17.88
N ARG A 390 20.72 -13.45 -17.07
CA ARG A 390 19.98 -13.33 -15.83
C ARG A 390 20.79 -12.46 -14.85
N HIS A 391 20.33 -11.26 -14.60
CA HIS A 391 20.87 -10.40 -13.56
C HIS A 391 20.33 -10.87 -12.21
N GLY A 392 21.07 -11.75 -11.54
CA GLY A 392 20.62 -12.48 -10.35
C GLY A 392 20.01 -11.62 -9.25
N ALA A 393 20.51 -10.38 -9.10
CA ALA A 393 19.97 -9.41 -8.15
C ALA A 393 18.50 -9.04 -8.44
N MET A 394 18.21 -8.60 -9.66
CA MET A 394 16.86 -8.17 -10.04
C MET A 394 15.91 -9.35 -10.29
N THR A 395 16.44 -10.51 -10.67
CA THR A 395 15.67 -11.76 -10.70
C THR A 395 15.21 -12.14 -9.28
N ALA A 396 16.09 -11.98 -8.28
CA ALA A 396 15.75 -12.22 -6.88
C ALA A 396 14.72 -11.18 -6.36
N PHE A 397 14.85 -9.92 -6.79
CA PHE A 397 13.87 -8.89 -6.46
C PHE A 397 12.48 -9.23 -7.03
N LEU A 398 12.42 -9.65 -8.30
CA LEU A 398 11.19 -10.08 -8.95
C LEU A 398 10.59 -11.32 -8.28
N ALA A 399 11.44 -12.28 -7.89
CA ALA A 399 11.00 -13.46 -7.13
C ALA A 399 10.44 -13.07 -5.75
N ALA A 400 11.05 -12.09 -5.07
CA ALA A 400 10.52 -11.55 -3.83
C ALA A 400 9.15 -10.87 -4.03
N ALA A 401 8.97 -10.11 -5.11
CA ALA A 401 7.67 -9.51 -5.45
C ALA A 401 6.58 -10.57 -5.63
N TRP A 402 6.86 -11.65 -6.36
CA TRP A 402 5.94 -12.79 -6.51
C TRP A 402 5.68 -13.53 -5.19
N LEU A 403 6.69 -13.69 -4.35
CA LEU A 403 6.56 -14.43 -3.09
C LEU A 403 5.80 -13.64 -2.02
N CYS A 404 5.95 -12.31 -2.00
CA CYS A 404 5.25 -11.45 -1.06
C CYS A 404 3.76 -11.28 -1.40
N SER A 405 3.36 -11.41 -2.67
CA SER A 405 1.95 -11.26 -3.08
C SER A 405 1.01 -12.18 -2.31
N PRO A 406 1.12 -13.53 -2.35
CA PRO A 406 0.20 -14.39 -1.63
C PRO A 406 0.26 -14.21 -0.11
N ALA A 407 1.40 -13.81 0.43
CA ALA A 407 1.57 -13.60 1.87
C ALA A 407 0.82 -12.36 2.38
N VAL A 408 0.73 -11.31 1.56
CA VAL A 408 0.03 -10.06 1.90
C VAL A 408 -1.42 -10.08 1.41
N ASP A 409 -1.64 -10.55 0.18
CA ASP A 409 -2.98 -10.56 -0.43
C ASP A 409 -3.96 -11.47 0.34
N ALA A 410 -3.44 -12.46 1.06
CA ALA A 410 -4.22 -13.36 1.90
C ALA A 410 -5.02 -12.66 3.01
N VAL A 411 -4.43 -11.62 3.59
CA VAL A 411 -4.99 -10.89 4.74
C VAL A 411 -5.49 -9.49 4.37
N SER A 412 -5.51 -9.16 3.08
CA SER A 412 -5.91 -7.85 2.59
C SER A 412 -7.11 -7.97 1.66
N ASN A 413 -8.18 -7.26 1.97
CA ASN A 413 -9.33 -7.09 1.07
C ASN A 413 -9.00 -6.21 -0.15
N ALA A 414 -7.79 -5.62 -0.18
CA ALA A 414 -7.36 -4.80 -1.30
C ALA A 414 -7.37 -5.59 -2.61
N THR A 415 -7.90 -4.99 -3.64
CA THR A 415 -8.01 -5.57 -4.99
C THR A 415 -6.68 -5.57 -5.75
N VAL A 416 -5.64 -4.96 -5.20
CA VAL A 416 -4.31 -4.79 -5.81
C VAL A 416 -3.41 -5.96 -5.50
N LEU A 417 -2.73 -6.48 -6.53
CA LEU A 417 -1.69 -7.47 -6.33
C LEU A 417 -0.45 -6.81 -5.71
N PHE A 418 -0.16 -7.13 -4.44
CA PHE A 418 0.89 -6.49 -3.66
C PHE A 418 2.25 -6.44 -4.36
N GLY A 419 2.67 -7.56 -4.96
CA GLY A 419 3.97 -7.67 -5.64
C GLY A 419 4.10 -6.78 -6.87
N GLY A 420 3.01 -6.30 -7.45
CA GLY A 420 3.02 -5.45 -8.63
C GLY A 420 3.79 -4.16 -8.40
N ARG A 421 3.59 -3.50 -7.28
CA ARG A 421 4.33 -2.27 -6.91
C ARG A 421 5.83 -2.51 -6.79
N LEU A 422 6.23 -3.61 -6.14
CA LEU A 422 7.64 -3.97 -6.02
C LEU A 422 8.27 -4.29 -7.37
N ALA A 423 7.50 -4.85 -8.31
CA ALA A 423 7.98 -5.25 -9.63
C ALA A 423 8.37 -4.08 -10.55
N VAL A 424 7.98 -2.84 -10.21
CA VAL A 424 8.35 -1.65 -11.00
C VAL A 424 9.88 -1.50 -11.13
N PHE A 425 10.63 -1.82 -10.08
CA PHE A 425 12.09 -1.76 -10.09
C PHE A 425 12.74 -2.81 -11.01
N PRO A 426 12.40 -4.11 -10.90
CA PRO A 426 12.82 -5.10 -11.89
C PRO A 426 12.38 -4.75 -13.32
N ALA A 427 11.16 -4.25 -13.53
CA ALA A 427 10.67 -3.85 -14.84
C ALA A 427 11.58 -2.79 -15.49
N GLY A 428 11.87 -1.72 -14.79
CA GLY A 428 12.79 -0.67 -15.27
C GLY A 428 14.20 -1.20 -15.52
N HIS A 429 14.74 -2.04 -14.63
CA HIS A 429 16.04 -2.64 -14.80
C HIS A 429 16.14 -3.53 -16.04
N TYR A 430 15.20 -4.45 -16.22
CA TYR A 430 15.23 -5.36 -17.36
C TYR A 430 14.99 -4.64 -18.67
N THR A 431 14.18 -3.59 -18.68
CA THR A 431 14.04 -2.71 -19.84
C THR A 431 15.37 -2.06 -20.20
N TYR A 432 16.13 -1.55 -19.22
CA TYR A 432 17.47 -1.01 -19.45
C TYR A 432 18.44 -2.07 -20.02
N VAL A 433 18.43 -3.28 -19.46
CA VAL A 433 19.27 -4.39 -19.93
C VAL A 433 18.91 -4.76 -21.37
N LEU A 434 17.64 -4.94 -21.67
CA LEU A 434 17.16 -5.25 -23.00
C LEU A 434 17.62 -4.21 -24.02
N LEU A 435 17.48 -2.93 -23.68
CA LEU A 435 17.92 -1.82 -24.53
C LEU A 435 19.44 -1.77 -24.71
N SER A 436 20.20 -2.00 -23.63
CA SER A 436 21.67 -1.99 -23.70
C SER A 436 22.20 -3.14 -24.56
N GLU A 437 21.62 -4.34 -24.45
CA GLU A 437 21.97 -5.50 -25.28
C GLU A 437 21.56 -5.29 -26.74
N LEU A 438 20.41 -4.67 -26.95
CA LEU A 438 19.94 -4.35 -28.30
C LEU A 438 20.75 -3.21 -28.95
N SER A 439 21.34 -2.32 -28.17
CA SER A 439 22.14 -1.18 -28.66
C SER A 439 23.62 -1.51 -28.82
N ALA A 440 24.08 -2.65 -28.30
CA ALA A 440 25.47 -3.09 -28.50
C ALA A 440 25.77 -3.31 -30.00
N PRO A 441 26.81 -2.68 -30.56
CA PRO A 441 27.20 -2.95 -31.95
C PRO A 441 27.60 -4.41 -32.05
N ASN A 442 27.04 -5.12 -33.06
CA ASN A 442 27.50 -6.48 -33.37
C ASN A 442 29.00 -6.43 -33.69
N ALA A 443 29.82 -7.06 -32.85
CA ALA A 443 31.27 -7.11 -33.03
C ALA A 443 31.70 -7.74 -34.36
N GLU A 444 30.77 -8.38 -35.09
CA GLU A 444 31.03 -9.05 -36.40
C GLU A 444 30.84 -8.15 -37.64
N ARG A 445 30.45 -6.85 -37.46
CA ARG A 445 30.24 -5.94 -38.60
C ARG A 445 31.24 -4.78 -38.64
N GLN A 446 32.53 -5.05 -38.48
CA GLN A 446 33.59 -4.08 -38.77
C GLN A 446 33.97 -4.04 -40.26
N THR A 447 33.05 -4.20 -41.19
CA THR A 447 33.29 -3.96 -42.60
C THR A 447 32.39 -2.83 -43.10
N GLY A 448 32.90 -1.64 -43.07
CA GLY A 448 32.83 -0.66 -44.14
C GLY A 448 31.56 0.12 -44.42
N SER A 449 30.46 0.08 -43.63
CA SER A 449 29.28 0.90 -43.94
C SER A 449 28.96 1.89 -42.82
N ARG A 450 29.04 3.17 -43.11
CA ARG A 450 28.91 4.33 -42.22
C ARG A 450 27.49 4.59 -41.65
N TRP A 451 26.46 3.90 -42.15
CA TRP A 451 25.04 4.11 -41.72
C TRP A 451 24.37 2.75 -41.56
N THR A 452 24.48 2.16 -40.39
CA THR A 452 23.62 1.00 -40.04
C THR A 452 22.25 1.51 -39.63
N LYS A 453 21.21 1.20 -40.42
CA LYS A 453 19.81 1.44 -40.03
C LYS A 453 19.57 0.82 -38.64
N PRO A 454 18.92 1.54 -37.72
CA PRO A 454 18.60 1.01 -36.39
C PRO A 454 17.84 -0.31 -36.54
N ASP A 455 18.18 -1.30 -35.72
CA ASP A 455 17.48 -2.60 -35.73
C ASP A 455 16.02 -2.38 -35.38
N PRO A 456 15.05 -2.64 -36.26
CA PRO A 456 13.65 -2.37 -36.01
C PRO A 456 13.10 -3.11 -34.79
N MET A 457 13.68 -4.28 -34.41
CA MET A 457 13.33 -4.92 -33.12
C MET A 457 13.76 -4.11 -31.92
N LYS A 458 14.90 -3.39 -32.02
CA LYS A 458 15.37 -2.52 -30.94
C LYS A 458 14.42 -1.34 -30.73
N ALA A 459 14.02 -0.71 -31.84
CA ALA A 459 13.07 0.39 -31.82
C ALA A 459 11.70 -0.05 -31.27
N ALA A 460 11.20 -1.22 -31.69
CA ALA A 460 9.92 -1.76 -31.21
C ALA A 460 9.96 -2.14 -29.72
N SER A 461 11.05 -2.77 -29.24
CA SER A 461 11.21 -3.08 -27.81
C SER A 461 11.31 -1.83 -26.96
N LEU A 462 11.98 -0.78 -27.46
CA LEU A 462 12.05 0.52 -26.81
C LEU A 462 10.65 1.17 -26.76
N ALA A 463 9.95 1.18 -27.89
CA ALA A 463 8.62 1.75 -27.96
C ALA A 463 7.65 1.07 -27.00
N LEU A 464 7.68 -0.28 -26.90
CA LEU A 464 6.86 -1.01 -25.94
C LEU A 464 7.21 -0.70 -24.48
N ALA A 465 8.50 -0.66 -24.15
CA ALA A 465 8.96 -0.35 -22.81
C ALA A 465 8.59 1.09 -22.40
N VAL A 466 8.74 2.04 -23.33
CA VAL A 466 8.33 3.44 -23.14
C VAL A 466 6.81 3.52 -23.01
N LEU A 467 6.05 2.82 -23.83
CA LEU A 467 4.58 2.79 -23.78
C LEU A 467 4.09 2.29 -22.43
N ILE A 468 4.68 1.21 -21.89
CA ILE A 468 4.31 0.66 -20.58
C ILE A 468 4.67 1.63 -19.47
N LEU A 469 5.88 2.19 -19.45
CA LEU A 469 6.28 3.15 -18.42
C LEU A 469 5.48 4.46 -18.49
N VAL A 470 5.15 4.94 -19.68
CA VAL A 470 4.28 6.11 -19.88
C VAL A 470 2.85 5.78 -19.49
N GLY A 471 2.37 4.58 -19.85
CA GLY A 471 1.05 4.07 -19.45
C GLY A 471 0.92 4.03 -17.92
N GLU A 472 1.90 3.45 -17.22
CA GLU A 472 1.91 3.38 -15.75
C GLU A 472 2.00 4.77 -15.10
N THR A 473 2.86 5.65 -15.63
CA THR A 473 2.91 7.05 -15.17
C THR A 473 1.57 7.74 -15.39
N GLY A 474 0.94 7.53 -16.55
CA GLY A 474 -0.39 8.03 -16.87
C GLY A 474 -1.46 7.48 -15.93
N PHE A 475 -1.41 6.18 -15.59
CA PHE A 475 -2.32 5.57 -14.63
C PHE A 475 -2.18 6.14 -13.22
N VAL A 476 -0.95 6.31 -12.72
CA VAL A 476 -0.70 6.93 -11.42
C VAL A 476 -1.22 8.37 -11.39
N LEU A 477 -0.96 9.15 -12.45
CA LEU A 477 -1.44 10.51 -12.57
C LEU A 477 -2.97 10.59 -12.71
N LEU A 478 -3.59 9.68 -13.45
CA LEU A 478 -5.05 9.59 -13.60
C LEU A 478 -5.69 9.16 -12.29
N GLN A 479 -5.14 8.16 -11.61
CA GLN A 479 -5.63 7.71 -10.31
C GLN A 479 -5.64 8.87 -9.32
N THR A 480 -4.51 9.56 -9.16
CA THR A 480 -4.39 10.67 -8.21
C THR A 480 -5.17 11.91 -8.69
N GLY A 481 -5.16 12.19 -9.99
CA GLY A 481 -5.92 13.27 -10.59
C GLY A 481 -7.43 13.02 -10.50
N TYR A 482 -7.89 11.80 -10.75
CA TYR A 482 -9.30 11.42 -10.63
C TYR A 482 -9.76 11.43 -9.17
N ILE A 483 -9.00 10.82 -8.28
CA ILE A 483 -9.29 10.78 -6.84
C ILE A 483 -9.23 12.19 -6.23
N GLY A 484 -8.28 13.03 -6.67
CA GLY A 484 -8.12 14.38 -6.15
C GLY A 484 -8.97 15.47 -6.81
N PHE A 485 -9.34 15.30 -8.08
CA PHE A 485 -9.94 16.37 -8.89
C PHE A 485 -11.29 16.05 -9.50
N LEU A 486 -11.50 14.82 -10.02
CA LEU A 486 -12.70 14.49 -10.78
C LEU A 486 -13.88 14.10 -9.89
N ASN A 487 -13.65 13.81 -8.63
CA ASN A 487 -14.72 13.63 -7.65
C ASN A 487 -15.46 14.95 -7.35
N ARG A 488 -14.93 16.06 -7.84
CA ARG A 488 -15.51 17.41 -7.68
C ARG A 488 -16.33 17.74 -8.92
N ARG A 489 -17.56 17.27 -9.00
CA ARG A 489 -18.48 17.46 -10.16
C ARG A 489 -18.72 18.93 -10.54
N ASP A 490 -18.41 19.88 -9.68
CA ASP A 490 -18.67 21.31 -9.92
C ASP A 490 -17.48 22.20 -9.55
N LEU A 491 -16.25 21.81 -9.97
CA LEU A 491 -15.03 22.62 -9.77
C LEU A 491 -15.19 24.09 -10.18
N SER A 492 -16.07 24.37 -11.16
CA SER A 492 -16.30 25.73 -11.63
C SER A 492 -17.24 26.56 -10.74
N LYS A 493 -17.95 25.94 -9.79
CA LYS A 493 -18.98 26.57 -8.97
C LYS A 493 -18.68 26.52 -7.47
N GLN A 494 -17.70 25.72 -7.02
CA GLN A 494 -17.37 25.59 -5.60
C GLN A 494 -16.20 26.48 -5.21
N THR A 495 -16.37 27.20 -4.13
CA THR A 495 -15.28 27.92 -3.46
C THR A 495 -14.54 26.93 -2.58
N PHE A 496 -13.20 26.91 -2.67
CA PHE A 496 -12.34 26.08 -1.86
C PHE A 496 -11.60 26.91 -0.85
N CYS A 497 -11.68 26.54 0.41
CA CYS A 497 -11.02 27.20 1.52
C CYS A 497 -10.26 26.21 2.38
N ALA A 498 -9.27 26.70 3.13
CA ALA A 498 -8.59 25.88 4.13
C ALA A 498 -9.48 25.75 5.38
N MET A 499 -9.60 24.57 5.92
CA MET A 499 -10.26 24.34 7.22
C MET A 499 -9.48 25.06 8.32
N THR A 500 -10.20 25.71 9.24
CA THR A 500 -9.62 26.59 10.26
C THR A 500 -9.39 25.88 11.59
N ASP A 501 -10.08 24.76 11.83
CA ASP A 501 -10.11 24.03 13.09
C ASP A 501 -10.22 22.52 12.91
N GLY A 502 -10.18 21.79 14.01
CA GLY A 502 -10.30 20.34 14.09
C GLY A 502 -9.13 19.56 13.49
N PRO A 503 -9.21 18.22 13.44
CA PRO A 503 -8.19 17.34 12.89
C PRO A 503 -7.80 17.63 11.42
N TYR A 504 -8.75 18.18 10.64
CA TYR A 504 -8.55 18.54 9.23
C TYR A 504 -8.02 19.96 9.01
N LYS A 505 -7.69 20.70 10.07
CA LYS A 505 -7.15 22.06 9.96
C LYS A 505 -6.01 22.14 8.96
N GLY A 506 -6.11 23.10 8.03
CA GLY A 506 -5.16 23.33 6.95
C GLY A 506 -5.42 22.54 5.67
N LEU A 507 -6.31 21.54 5.66
CA LEU A 507 -6.76 20.88 4.44
C LEU A 507 -7.67 21.81 3.64
N VAL A 508 -7.54 21.79 2.32
CA VAL A 508 -8.36 22.61 1.41
C VAL A 508 -9.59 21.83 1.00
N ARG A 509 -10.78 22.34 1.36
CA ARG A 509 -12.07 21.68 1.15
C ARG A 509 -13.08 22.61 0.53
N SER A 510 -14.17 22.03 0.00
CA SER A 510 -15.30 22.81 -0.48
C SER A 510 -15.97 23.56 0.67
N GLU A 511 -16.57 24.71 0.37
CA GLU A 511 -17.29 25.51 1.36
C GLU A 511 -18.41 24.71 2.04
N SER A 512 -19.13 23.87 1.27
CA SER A 512 -20.17 22.98 1.83
C SER A 512 -19.60 21.97 2.83
N PHE A 513 -18.45 21.34 2.52
CA PHE A 513 -17.79 20.44 3.45
C PHE A 513 -17.39 21.14 4.75
N ILE A 514 -16.86 22.37 4.65
CA ILE A 514 -16.47 23.16 5.82
C ILE A 514 -17.70 23.50 6.66
N GLN A 515 -18.78 23.99 6.04
CA GLN A 515 -20.02 24.35 6.75
C GLN A 515 -20.65 23.14 7.48
N ASN A 516 -20.66 21.96 6.83
CA ASN A 516 -21.15 20.73 7.44
C ASN A 516 -20.31 20.35 8.67
N HIS A 517 -18.99 20.44 8.58
CA HIS A 517 -18.09 20.13 9.69
C HIS A 517 -18.17 21.17 10.81
N GLU A 518 -18.39 22.45 10.50
CA GLU A 518 -18.62 23.47 11.53
C GLU A 518 -19.90 23.21 12.33
N ALA A 519 -20.95 22.68 11.68
CA ALA A 519 -22.16 22.25 12.38
C ALA A 519 -21.86 21.04 13.29
N LEU A 520 -21.16 20.04 12.76
CA LEU A 520 -20.73 18.88 13.53
C LEU A 520 -19.84 19.28 14.72
N HIS A 521 -18.89 20.20 14.52
CA HIS A 521 -17.96 20.65 15.58
C HIS A 521 -18.69 21.25 16.78
N ARG A 522 -19.78 22.02 16.55
CA ARG A 522 -20.58 22.56 17.65
C ARG A 522 -21.14 21.47 18.57
N ASP A 523 -21.59 20.38 17.97
CA ASP A 523 -22.10 19.24 18.72
C ASP A 523 -20.97 18.44 19.39
N LEU A 524 -19.84 18.28 18.70
CA LEU A 524 -18.67 17.60 19.26
C LEU A 524 -18.06 18.36 20.44
N ASP A 525 -18.15 19.69 20.47
CA ASP A 525 -17.77 20.50 21.64
C ASP A 525 -18.67 20.24 22.86
N VAL A 526 -19.96 19.98 22.64
CA VAL A 526 -20.89 19.55 23.72
C VAL A 526 -20.49 18.17 24.26
N ILE A 527 -20.12 17.24 23.38
CA ILE A 527 -19.67 15.90 23.75
C ILE A 527 -18.35 16.00 24.53
N ARG A 528 -17.37 16.74 24.00
CA ARG A 528 -16.06 16.94 24.62
C ARG A 528 -16.11 17.58 25.99
N SER A 529 -17.04 18.51 26.20
CA SER A 529 -17.21 19.19 27.49
C SER A 529 -18.06 18.41 28.48
N GLY A 530 -18.74 17.35 28.07
CA GLY A 530 -19.77 16.67 28.86
C GLY A 530 -19.25 15.58 29.80
N ALA A 531 -18.14 14.93 29.48
CA ALA A 531 -17.49 13.91 30.32
C ALA A 531 -16.06 13.63 29.81
N ASP A 532 -15.23 13.13 30.72
CA ASP A 532 -13.84 12.72 30.41
C ASP A 532 -13.71 11.20 30.09
N GLY A 533 -14.81 10.47 30.26
CA GLY A 533 -14.86 9.01 30.08
C GLY A 533 -14.91 8.54 28.64
N PRO A 534 -14.94 7.21 28.43
CA PRO A 534 -14.91 6.64 27.08
C PRO A 534 -16.14 7.04 26.25
N LEU A 535 -15.89 7.36 24.97
CA LEU A 535 -16.89 7.67 23.95
C LEU A 535 -17.08 6.46 23.04
N TYR A 536 -18.32 6.14 22.71
CA TYR A 536 -18.68 5.24 21.60
C TYR A 536 -19.39 6.03 20.50
N VAL A 537 -18.90 5.91 19.27
CA VAL A 537 -19.54 6.45 18.06
C VAL A 537 -20.13 5.30 17.28
N THR A 538 -21.45 5.33 17.03
CA THR A 538 -22.16 4.20 16.43
C THR A 538 -21.95 4.08 14.91
N ALA A 539 -21.36 5.08 14.25
CA ALA A 539 -21.06 5.10 12.83
C ALA A 539 -19.56 4.99 12.55
N GLN A 540 -19.21 4.67 11.32
CA GLN A 540 -17.83 4.62 10.83
C GLN A 540 -17.25 6.04 10.62
N LEU A 541 -17.10 6.78 11.72
CA LEU A 541 -16.61 8.16 11.73
C LEU A 541 -15.44 8.32 12.72
N PRO A 542 -14.25 7.78 12.43
CA PRO A 542 -13.08 7.89 13.30
C PRO A 542 -12.66 9.34 13.59
N TYR A 543 -13.00 10.27 12.68
CA TYR A 543 -12.80 11.71 12.84
C TYR A 543 -13.30 12.22 14.20
N ILE A 544 -14.46 11.74 14.67
CA ILE A 544 -15.09 12.17 15.92
C ILE A 544 -14.18 11.88 17.11
N TYR A 545 -13.53 10.72 17.14
CA TYR A 545 -12.57 10.38 18.20
C TYR A 545 -11.35 11.30 18.21
N LEU A 546 -10.84 11.64 17.00
CA LEU A 546 -9.71 12.58 16.87
C LEU A 546 -10.08 13.97 17.35
N TYR A 547 -11.30 14.44 17.03
CA TYR A 547 -11.79 15.77 17.41
C TYR A 547 -12.06 15.88 18.92
N CYS A 548 -12.85 14.95 19.45
CA CYS A 548 -13.23 14.97 20.87
C CYS A 548 -12.04 14.71 21.79
N ASP A 549 -11.02 14.01 21.29
CA ASP A 549 -9.85 13.60 22.07
C ASP A 549 -10.23 12.86 23.37
N LEU A 550 -11.29 12.03 23.32
CA LEU A 550 -11.76 11.18 24.42
C LEU A 550 -11.24 9.74 24.26
N PRO A 551 -11.16 8.94 25.34
CA PRO A 551 -10.90 7.52 25.24
C PRO A 551 -11.95 6.82 24.37
N CYS A 552 -11.55 5.78 23.63
CA CYS A 552 -12.49 5.01 22.81
C CYS A 552 -13.21 3.94 23.63
N GLY A 553 -14.53 3.89 23.57
CA GLY A 553 -15.38 2.97 24.33
C GLY A 553 -15.65 1.62 23.63
N THR A 554 -14.88 1.23 22.60
CA THR A 554 -15.11 0.01 21.83
C THR A 554 -13.82 -0.72 21.46
N TYR A 555 -13.94 -1.95 20.97
CA TYR A 555 -12.81 -2.76 20.48
C TYR A 555 -12.20 -2.25 19.15
N THR A 556 -12.83 -1.28 18.51
CA THR A 556 -12.30 -0.60 17.31
C THR A 556 -12.83 0.83 17.24
N SER A 557 -12.05 1.74 16.73
CA SER A 557 -12.48 3.11 16.41
C SER A 557 -12.98 3.25 14.96
N TYR A 558 -13.06 2.15 14.20
CA TYR A 558 -13.47 2.18 12.80
C TYR A 558 -14.96 1.85 12.64
N TYR A 559 -15.32 0.58 12.65
CA TYR A 559 -16.68 0.13 12.46
C TYR A 559 -17.03 -1.01 13.39
N VAL A 560 -18.13 -0.88 14.11
CA VAL A 560 -18.70 -1.94 14.93
C VAL A 560 -19.87 -2.54 14.16
N ALA A 561 -19.75 -3.83 13.79
CA ALA A 561 -20.79 -4.52 13.03
C ALA A 561 -22.11 -4.58 13.82
N GLU A 562 -23.12 -3.92 13.33
CA GLU A 562 -24.46 -3.85 13.97
C GLU A 562 -25.19 -5.18 13.93
N ASP A 563 -24.89 -6.03 12.96
CA ASP A 563 -25.44 -7.38 12.84
C ASP A 563 -24.89 -8.37 13.88
N LYS A 564 -23.89 -7.96 14.68
CA LYS A 564 -23.25 -8.81 15.71
C LYS A 564 -23.06 -8.05 17.04
N PRO A 565 -24.14 -7.51 17.64
CA PRO A 565 -24.02 -6.69 18.84
C PRO A 565 -23.47 -7.46 20.05
N GLU A 566 -23.64 -8.79 20.08
CA GLU A 566 -23.15 -9.63 21.20
C GLU A 566 -21.64 -9.49 21.39
N ARG A 567 -20.89 -9.23 20.30
CA ARG A 567 -19.45 -9.04 20.36
C ARG A 567 -19.10 -7.75 21.10
N LEU A 568 -19.81 -6.67 20.84
CA LEU A 568 -19.65 -5.39 21.52
C LEU A 568 -20.02 -5.52 22.99
N PHE A 569 -21.15 -6.17 23.31
CA PHE A 569 -21.60 -6.37 24.69
C PHE A 569 -20.64 -7.28 25.47
N ARG A 570 -20.11 -8.32 24.84
CA ARG A 570 -19.06 -9.16 25.42
C ARG A 570 -17.77 -8.38 25.69
N TYR A 571 -17.38 -7.49 24.76
CA TYR A 571 -16.24 -6.59 24.98
C TYR A 571 -16.47 -5.72 26.23
N TRP A 572 -17.60 -5.06 26.36
CA TRP A 572 -17.92 -4.25 27.54
C TRP A 572 -18.05 -5.08 28.83
N TYR A 573 -18.48 -6.33 28.73
CA TYR A 573 -18.52 -7.23 29.87
C TYR A 573 -17.10 -7.55 30.38
N THR A 574 -16.18 -7.84 29.47
CA THR A 574 -14.79 -8.21 29.78
C THR A 574 -13.88 -7.01 30.03
N HIS A 575 -14.23 -5.81 29.52
CA HIS A 575 -13.47 -4.57 29.63
C HIS A 575 -14.29 -3.45 30.31
N PRO A 576 -14.59 -3.55 31.62
CA PRO A 576 -15.47 -2.58 32.29
C PRO A 576 -14.97 -1.13 32.21
N ARG A 577 -13.65 -0.92 32.10
CA ARG A 577 -13.04 0.43 31.99
C ARG A 577 -13.28 1.08 30.63
N GLN A 578 -13.62 0.29 29.62
CA GLN A 578 -13.91 0.75 28.26
C GLN A 578 -15.41 0.93 28.01
N ARG A 579 -16.24 0.75 29.02
CA ARG A 579 -17.67 1.02 28.87
C ARG A 579 -17.87 2.52 28.65
N PRO A 580 -18.56 2.91 27.57
CA PRO A 580 -18.74 4.32 27.29
C PRO A 580 -19.58 5.03 28.34
N GLU A 581 -19.15 6.22 28.72
CA GLU A 581 -19.97 7.17 29.49
C GLU A 581 -20.87 7.96 28.57
N GLN A 582 -20.44 8.12 27.30
CA GLN A 582 -21.19 8.80 26.26
C GLN A 582 -21.24 7.92 24.99
N ILE A 583 -22.43 7.87 24.39
CA ILE A 583 -22.64 7.21 23.08
C ILE A 583 -23.18 8.26 22.14
N PHE A 584 -22.54 8.45 21.01
CA PHE A 584 -22.98 9.38 19.99
C PHE A 584 -23.42 8.61 18.75
N ALA A 585 -24.68 8.78 18.39
CA ALA A 585 -25.30 8.22 17.20
C ALA A 585 -25.47 9.35 16.16
N PRO A 586 -24.52 9.51 15.22
CA PRO A 586 -24.52 10.63 14.30
C PRO A 586 -25.56 10.47 13.19
N PHE A 587 -26.08 11.62 12.70
CA PHE A 587 -26.96 11.74 11.54
C PHE A 587 -26.18 12.08 10.26
N VAL A 588 -24.86 12.12 10.32
CA VAL A 588 -23.98 12.62 9.27
C VAL A 588 -23.17 11.50 8.64
N GLY A 589 -22.83 11.67 7.34
CA GLY A 589 -21.87 10.85 6.63
C GLY A 589 -20.44 11.39 6.72
N ASP A 590 -19.53 10.81 5.94
CA ASP A 590 -18.09 11.18 5.91
C ASP A 590 -17.84 12.64 5.49
N ASP A 591 -18.76 13.25 4.75
CA ASP A 591 -18.72 14.66 4.34
C ASP A 591 -19.27 15.62 5.42
N GLY A 592 -19.67 15.12 6.57
CA GLY A 592 -20.30 15.86 7.65
C GLY A 592 -21.75 16.29 7.36
N ALA A 593 -22.33 15.93 6.22
CA ALA A 593 -23.70 16.27 5.87
C ALA A 593 -24.71 15.35 6.55
N VAL A 594 -25.77 15.95 7.09
CA VAL A 594 -26.90 15.20 7.64
C VAL A 594 -27.65 14.50 6.52
N ASN A 595 -27.93 13.20 6.68
CA ASN A 595 -28.68 12.41 5.72
C ASN A 595 -29.67 11.45 6.40
N GLU A 596 -30.72 11.04 5.67
CA GLU A 596 -31.82 10.25 6.22
C GLU A 596 -31.41 8.79 6.52
N GLU A 597 -30.43 8.23 5.79
CA GLU A 597 -29.90 6.89 6.04
C GLU A 597 -29.16 6.86 7.39
N ALA A 598 -28.28 7.84 7.63
CA ALA A 598 -27.59 7.97 8.91
C ALA A 598 -28.56 8.21 10.07
N LYS A 599 -29.65 8.97 9.87
CA LYS A 599 -30.69 9.13 10.88
C LYS A 599 -31.40 7.83 11.22
N ALA A 600 -31.72 7.03 10.22
CA ALA A 600 -32.34 5.72 10.43
C ALA A 600 -31.39 4.77 11.20
N ALA A 601 -30.14 4.68 10.80
CA ALA A 601 -29.10 3.90 11.49
C ALA A 601 -28.89 4.37 12.94
N ALA A 602 -28.88 5.69 13.17
CA ALA A 602 -28.80 6.23 14.52
C ALA A 602 -29.99 5.81 15.40
N GLY A 603 -31.21 5.79 14.84
CA GLY A 603 -32.40 5.30 15.53
C GLY A 603 -32.30 3.82 15.91
N GLU A 604 -31.81 2.97 15.01
CA GLU A 604 -31.56 1.55 15.27
C GLU A 604 -30.49 1.34 16.35
N SER A 605 -29.41 2.13 16.30
CA SER A 605 -28.35 2.09 17.30
C SER A 605 -28.87 2.49 18.69
N VAL A 606 -29.71 3.53 18.78
CA VAL A 606 -30.35 3.95 20.06
C VAL A 606 -31.22 2.82 20.62
N ALA A 607 -32.07 2.21 19.78
CA ALA A 607 -32.92 1.09 20.19
C ALA A 607 -32.10 -0.11 20.67
N LEU A 608 -30.95 -0.39 20.05
CA LEU A 608 -30.04 -1.42 20.50
C LEU A 608 -29.46 -1.09 21.90
N MET A 609 -29.06 0.16 22.13
CA MET A 609 -28.50 0.59 23.41
C MET A 609 -29.51 0.52 24.56
N GLU A 610 -30.80 0.76 24.29
CA GLU A 610 -31.90 0.59 25.29
C GLU A 610 -31.96 -0.83 25.86
N THR A 611 -31.44 -1.82 25.16
CA THR A 611 -31.41 -3.22 25.61
C THR A 611 -30.33 -3.52 26.65
N VAL A 612 -29.30 -2.66 26.78
CA VAL A 612 -28.10 -2.95 27.58
C VAL A 612 -27.69 -1.82 28.54
N CYS A 613 -28.29 -0.65 28.44
CA CYS A 613 -28.01 0.45 29.35
C CYS A 613 -29.18 1.41 29.47
N ARG A 614 -29.20 2.17 30.58
CA ARG A 614 -30.08 3.33 30.77
C ARG A 614 -29.29 4.60 30.52
N PHE A 615 -29.91 5.60 29.91
CA PHE A 615 -29.25 6.84 29.55
C PHE A 615 -30.20 8.03 29.52
N GLU A 616 -29.64 9.22 29.63
CA GLU A 616 -30.29 10.48 29.29
C GLU A 616 -30.00 10.81 27.83
N THR A 617 -31.03 11.22 27.10
CA THR A 617 -30.94 11.54 25.66
C THR A 617 -30.88 13.03 25.42
N ALA A 618 -29.94 13.49 24.62
CA ALA A 618 -29.89 14.84 24.08
C ALA A 618 -29.89 14.76 22.54
N VAL A 619 -30.87 15.37 21.89
CA VAL A 619 -30.91 15.50 20.45
C VAL A 619 -30.11 16.73 20.07
N LEU A 620 -29.06 16.53 19.27
CA LEU A 620 -28.18 17.54 18.71
C LEU A 620 -28.52 17.80 17.25
N GLU A 621 -27.87 18.77 16.63
CA GLU A 621 -28.06 19.09 15.19
C GLU A 621 -27.58 17.95 14.30
N SER A 622 -26.45 17.35 14.64
CA SER A 622 -25.76 16.31 13.84
C SER A 622 -25.93 14.88 14.38
N GLY A 623 -26.70 14.65 15.45
CA GLY A 623 -26.87 13.31 16.01
C GLY A 623 -27.64 13.25 17.34
N ILE A 624 -27.64 12.05 17.92
CA ILE A 624 -28.22 11.79 19.26
C ILE A 624 -27.07 11.47 20.19
N LEU A 625 -26.98 12.23 21.29
CA LEU A 625 -26.05 11.96 22.37
C LEU A 625 -26.78 11.24 23.50
N LEU A 626 -26.29 10.05 23.85
CA LEU A 626 -26.76 9.29 25.03
C LEU A 626 -25.72 9.41 26.14
N ARG A 627 -26.10 9.88 27.28
CA ARG A 627 -25.30 9.89 28.52
C ARG A 627 -25.70 8.70 29.35
N VAL A 628 -24.81 7.71 29.46
CA VAL A 628 -25.11 6.45 30.16
C VAL A 628 -25.16 6.69 31.67
N THR A 629 -26.27 6.28 32.28
CA THR A 629 -26.47 6.38 33.72
C THR A 629 -26.30 5.03 34.41
N GLU A 630 -26.65 3.94 33.75
CA GLU A 630 -26.59 2.59 34.33
C GLU A 630 -26.36 1.55 33.20
N TRP A 631 -25.55 0.54 33.47
CA TRP A 631 -25.30 -0.59 32.55
C TRP A 631 -26.06 -1.83 33.01
N ASP A 632 -26.83 -2.45 32.10
CA ASP A 632 -27.56 -3.69 32.29
C ASP A 632 -27.15 -4.71 31.23
N LEU A 633 -25.86 -5.11 31.25
CA LEU A 633 -25.32 -6.04 30.29
C LEU A 633 -25.79 -7.47 30.58
N PRO A 634 -26.12 -8.28 29.53
CA PRO A 634 -26.49 -9.65 29.71
C PRO A 634 -25.34 -10.44 30.35
N ALA A 635 -25.68 -11.41 31.20
CA ALA A 635 -24.71 -12.31 31.78
C ALA A 635 -24.17 -13.23 30.66
N PHE A 636 -22.88 -13.22 30.46
CA PHE A 636 -22.20 -14.15 29.55
C PHE A 636 -21.70 -15.35 30.34
N ASP A 637 -21.99 -16.55 29.86
CA ASP A 637 -21.47 -17.79 30.44
C ASP A 637 -19.94 -17.80 30.31
N GLU A 638 -19.22 -18.10 31.40
CA GLU A 638 -17.76 -18.14 31.42
C GLU A 638 -17.18 -19.09 30.35
N ASP A 639 -17.91 -20.18 30.01
CA ASP A 639 -17.51 -21.12 28.99
C ASP A 639 -17.69 -20.56 27.56
N THR A 640 -18.56 -19.59 27.34
CA THR A 640 -18.70 -18.87 26.07
C THR A 640 -17.75 -17.67 25.97
N VAL A 641 -17.18 -17.23 27.09
CA VAL A 641 -16.21 -16.12 27.15
C VAL A 641 -14.77 -16.58 26.86
N ARG A 642 -14.46 -17.87 27.07
CA ARG A 642 -13.17 -18.49 26.75
C ARG A 642 -13.18 -19.06 25.34
#